data_421a81594e3681c4c98a337c8cba1086
#
_entry.id   421a81594e3681c4c98a337c8cba1086
#
_cell.length_a   1.000
_cell.length_b   1.000
_cell.length_c   1.000
_cell.angle_alpha   90.00
_cell.angle_beta   90.00
_cell.angle_gamma   90.00
#
_symmetry.space_group_name_H-M   'P 1'
#
loop_
_entity.id
_entity.type
_entity.pdbx_description
1 polymer ?
#
loop_
_entity_poly.entity_id
_entity_poly.type
_entity_poly.pdbx_seq_one_letter_code
_entity_poly.pdbx_strand_id
1 'polypeptide(L)'
;MDINALLAEELKIKKSQVDATVTLIDEGNTIPFIARYRKEATGALNDEVLRNLHERLVYLRNLEERKQQVIASIEEQEKMTDELRKKIEDAMTMVVVEDLYRPYKPKRKTRAGVAKEKGLEPLAQLILAQEITGALEEEAAAYIDEEKGVESAEAAIAGAKDIIAEMVSDDADYRSFIRKLTWEEGKILSQAKEESAESVYEMYYNFEEPVCKIVGHRILALNRGEAEKVLTVKLEAPAGKIISYLEKQVITKKNEITTPVLQSTVEDAYSRLIAPAIERDIRNELTEKAEDGAISVFGKNLEQLLMQQPITGKVVLGWDPAFRTGCKLAVVDATGKVLATTVIYPTAPQNKVAEAKATLKKMIKQYNIDLISLGNGTASRESEQVIVELIKELDRPVQYVIVNEAGASVYSASKLATEEFPNFDVGQRSAASIARRLQDPLAELVKIDPKAIGVGQYQHDMNQKKLGEALSNVVEDSVNHVGVDLNTASASLLEYISGISKVIAKNIVEYREENGKFTNRKQLLKVAKLGPKAYEQCAGFMRITDGDNPLDATSVHPESYEAAEKLMEKLSITMEDVKAAQKEAAKKGKDAKAAPKEKAPKGKKLVVKNTNTAFGAALAAALNESGGEVILQADNGKASSGKAGAGNGEIRIGSLEKRIKDKKKLAEELGIGEITLTDIIKELEKPARDPREDMQAPILRSDILDMKDLKPGMELKGTVRNVIDFGVFVDIGVHQDGLVHISQITERFIKHPLEAVSVGDIVDVRVISVDMAKKRIALTMKKG
;
A
#
# COMPACT_ATOMS: atom_id res chain seq x y z
N MET A 1 -22.81 22.46 -1.34
CA MET A 1 -21.30 22.54 -1.40
C MET A 1 -20.81 22.25 -2.81
N ASP A 2 -19.83 23.00 -3.36
CA ASP A 2 -19.17 22.64 -4.64
C ASP A 2 -18.08 21.60 -4.34
N ILE A 3 -18.43 20.32 -4.42
CA ILE A 3 -17.54 19.19 -4.11
C ILE A 3 -16.30 19.22 -5.01
N ASN A 4 -16.47 19.54 -6.30
CA ASN A 4 -15.36 19.55 -7.25
C ASN A 4 -14.36 20.69 -6.98
N ALA A 5 -14.83 21.86 -6.57
CA ALA A 5 -13.96 22.96 -6.17
C ALA A 5 -13.15 22.60 -4.90
N LEU A 6 -13.81 21.99 -3.93
CA LEU A 6 -13.16 21.54 -2.69
C LEU A 6 -12.09 20.47 -2.95
N LEU A 7 -12.40 19.48 -3.79
CA LEU A 7 -11.43 18.45 -4.19
C LEU A 7 -10.22 19.06 -4.90
N ALA A 8 -10.43 20.05 -5.76
CA ALA A 8 -9.35 20.74 -6.46
C ALA A 8 -8.40 21.47 -5.49
N GLU A 9 -8.95 22.10 -4.46
CA GLU A 9 -8.18 22.78 -3.42
C GLU A 9 -7.41 21.80 -2.53
N GLU A 10 -8.10 20.76 -2.00
CA GLU A 10 -7.50 19.76 -1.11
C GLU A 10 -6.36 18.99 -1.79
N LEU A 11 -6.57 18.57 -3.05
CA LEU A 11 -5.59 17.78 -3.82
C LEU A 11 -4.56 18.63 -4.57
N LYS A 12 -4.71 19.96 -4.56
CA LYS A 12 -3.85 20.93 -5.25
C LYS A 12 -3.75 20.68 -6.76
N ILE A 13 -4.87 20.33 -7.38
CA ILE A 13 -5.02 20.12 -8.82
C ILE A 13 -6.03 21.10 -9.41
N LYS A 14 -6.08 21.21 -10.74
CA LYS A 14 -7.00 22.12 -11.40
C LYS A 14 -8.45 21.61 -11.32
N LYS A 15 -9.41 22.51 -11.12
CA LYS A 15 -10.84 22.14 -11.11
C LYS A 15 -11.26 21.42 -12.39
N SER A 16 -10.74 21.82 -13.55
CA SER A 16 -11.02 21.13 -14.83
C SER A 16 -10.55 19.67 -14.85
N GLN A 17 -9.46 19.33 -14.14
CA GLN A 17 -9.00 17.96 -14.02
C GLN A 17 -9.94 17.14 -13.11
N VAL A 18 -10.42 17.76 -12.03
CA VAL A 18 -11.42 17.15 -11.14
C VAL A 18 -12.73 16.92 -11.89
N ASP A 19 -13.25 17.92 -12.58
CA ASP A 19 -14.52 17.83 -13.32
C ASP A 19 -14.46 16.69 -14.36
N ALA A 20 -13.38 16.61 -15.14
CA ALA A 20 -13.19 15.53 -16.12
C ALA A 20 -13.07 14.16 -15.44
N THR A 21 -12.33 14.05 -14.33
CA THR A 21 -12.14 12.79 -13.60
C THR A 21 -13.45 12.31 -13.00
N VAL A 22 -14.21 13.20 -12.36
CA VAL A 22 -15.52 12.89 -11.76
C VAL A 22 -16.49 12.40 -12.83
N THR A 23 -16.54 13.08 -13.99
CA THR A 23 -17.36 12.65 -15.12
C THR A 23 -17.01 11.23 -15.57
N LEU A 24 -15.72 10.92 -15.74
CA LEU A 24 -15.27 9.59 -16.13
C LEU A 24 -15.62 8.51 -15.10
N ILE A 25 -15.51 8.84 -13.81
CA ILE A 25 -15.90 7.94 -12.70
C ILE A 25 -17.42 7.68 -12.74
N ASP A 26 -18.21 8.71 -12.92
CA ASP A 26 -19.68 8.62 -12.95
C ASP A 26 -20.18 7.86 -14.20
N GLU A 27 -19.44 7.88 -15.29
CA GLU A 27 -19.65 7.03 -16.45
C GLU A 27 -19.28 5.55 -16.17
N GLY A 28 -18.70 5.25 -15.00
CA GLY A 28 -18.33 3.92 -14.55
C GLY A 28 -17.02 3.41 -15.16
N ASN A 29 -16.09 4.30 -15.50
CA ASN A 29 -14.73 3.92 -15.85
C ASN A 29 -13.93 3.58 -14.59
N THR A 30 -13.07 2.57 -14.68
CA THR A 30 -12.20 2.15 -13.58
C THR A 30 -10.99 3.09 -13.45
N ILE A 31 -10.41 3.19 -12.25
CA ILE A 31 -9.26 4.04 -12.00
C ILE A 31 -8.04 3.66 -12.88
N PRO A 32 -7.65 2.37 -13.02
CA PRO A 32 -6.54 2.00 -13.90
C PRO A 32 -6.78 2.39 -15.38
N PHE A 33 -8.02 2.27 -15.85
CA PHE A 33 -8.35 2.68 -17.21
C PHE A 33 -8.24 4.20 -17.41
N ILE A 34 -8.75 4.99 -16.46
CA ILE A 34 -8.64 6.45 -16.48
C ILE A 34 -7.17 6.86 -16.47
N ALA A 35 -6.37 6.31 -15.56
CA ALA A 35 -4.95 6.62 -15.40
C ALA A 35 -4.13 6.30 -16.65
N ARG A 36 -4.46 5.22 -17.36
CA ARG A 36 -3.70 4.77 -18.53
C ARG A 36 -4.19 5.37 -19.85
N TYR A 37 -5.51 5.39 -20.08
CA TYR A 37 -6.10 5.66 -21.39
C TYR A 37 -6.93 6.96 -21.47
N ARG A 38 -7.08 7.70 -20.37
CA ARG A 38 -7.81 8.99 -20.34
C ARG A 38 -6.94 10.14 -19.82
N LYS A 39 -5.60 10.01 -19.98
CA LYS A 39 -4.60 10.99 -19.53
C LYS A 39 -4.81 12.38 -20.09
N GLU A 40 -5.24 12.50 -21.35
CA GLU A 40 -5.52 13.79 -21.98
C GLU A 40 -6.65 14.54 -21.28
N ALA A 41 -7.72 13.83 -20.91
CA ALA A 41 -8.87 14.42 -20.23
C ALA A 41 -8.53 14.83 -18.79
N THR A 42 -7.74 14.00 -18.07
CA THR A 42 -7.39 14.23 -16.67
C THR A 42 -6.13 15.07 -16.48
N GLY A 43 -5.43 15.43 -17.57
CA GLY A 43 -4.14 16.12 -17.49
C GLY A 43 -3.06 15.27 -16.84
N ALA A 44 -3.03 13.96 -17.14
CA ALA A 44 -2.06 12.96 -16.71
C ALA A 44 -1.97 12.77 -15.18
N LEU A 45 -3.10 12.81 -14.48
CA LEU A 45 -3.15 12.41 -13.08
C LEU A 45 -2.73 10.92 -12.94
N ASN A 46 -1.89 10.63 -11.96
CA ASN A 46 -1.44 9.27 -11.68
C ASN A 46 -2.49 8.48 -10.86
N ASP A 47 -2.29 7.16 -10.75
CA ASP A 47 -3.20 6.24 -10.04
C ASP A 47 -3.43 6.67 -8.58
N GLU A 48 -2.39 7.08 -7.86
CA GLU A 48 -2.48 7.51 -6.45
C GLU A 48 -3.39 8.73 -6.30
N VAL A 49 -3.20 9.77 -7.13
CA VAL A 49 -4.04 10.97 -7.09
C VAL A 49 -5.49 10.66 -7.47
N LEU A 50 -5.70 9.81 -8.47
CA LEU A 50 -7.05 9.40 -8.91
C LEU A 50 -7.77 8.59 -7.82
N ARG A 51 -7.08 7.70 -7.11
CA ARG A 51 -7.66 6.95 -5.98
C ARG A 51 -7.99 7.87 -4.81
N ASN A 52 -7.08 8.75 -4.42
CA ASN A 52 -7.32 9.74 -3.37
C ASN A 52 -8.53 10.64 -3.73
N LEU A 53 -8.64 11.07 -5.00
CA LEU A 53 -9.78 11.83 -5.48
C LEU A 53 -11.07 11.02 -5.35
N HIS A 54 -11.07 9.76 -5.78
CA HIS A 54 -12.24 8.89 -5.73
C HIS A 54 -12.70 8.64 -4.28
N GLU A 55 -11.78 8.30 -3.38
CA GLU A 55 -12.10 8.07 -1.96
C GLU A 55 -12.67 9.33 -1.32
N ARG A 56 -12.04 10.48 -1.57
CA ARG A 56 -12.50 11.76 -1.04
C ARG A 56 -13.85 12.20 -1.64
N LEU A 57 -14.06 11.95 -2.92
CA LEU A 57 -15.36 12.18 -3.61
C LEU A 57 -16.48 11.38 -2.96
N VAL A 58 -16.25 10.09 -2.69
CA VAL A 58 -17.23 9.22 -2.01
C VAL A 58 -17.53 9.75 -0.60
N TYR A 59 -16.49 10.14 0.15
CA TYR A 59 -16.68 10.73 1.48
C TYR A 59 -17.53 12.01 1.44
N LEU A 60 -17.23 12.94 0.52
CA LEU A 60 -17.94 14.21 0.42
C LEU A 60 -19.38 14.04 -0.07
N ARG A 61 -19.64 13.09 -0.97
CA ARG A 61 -21.00 12.71 -1.37
C ARG A 61 -21.80 12.15 -0.21
N ASN A 62 -21.22 11.25 0.58
CA ASN A 62 -21.84 10.71 1.78
C ASN A 62 -22.10 11.79 2.85
N LEU A 63 -21.17 12.74 3.00
CA LEU A 63 -21.34 13.88 3.89
C LEU A 63 -22.52 14.76 3.45
N GLU A 64 -22.62 15.07 2.17
CA GLU A 64 -23.70 15.89 1.64
C GLU A 64 -25.06 15.18 1.75
N GLU A 65 -25.12 13.88 1.45
CA GLU A 65 -26.32 13.07 1.67
C GLU A 65 -26.74 13.08 3.14
N ARG A 66 -25.77 12.95 4.05
CA ARG A 66 -26.05 12.98 5.50
C ARG A 66 -26.56 14.33 5.96
N LYS A 67 -26.02 15.44 5.45
CA LYS A 67 -26.53 16.79 5.71
C LYS A 67 -28.01 16.91 5.32
N GLN A 68 -28.38 16.45 4.11
CA GLN A 68 -29.75 16.49 3.64
C GLN A 68 -30.69 15.65 4.52
N GLN A 69 -30.26 14.45 4.95
CA GLN A 69 -31.02 13.61 5.88
C GLN A 69 -31.25 14.31 7.23
N VAL A 70 -30.21 14.96 7.77
CA VAL A 70 -30.29 15.69 9.04
C VAL A 70 -31.21 16.91 8.91
N ILE A 71 -31.08 17.69 7.85
CA ILE A 71 -31.95 18.84 7.58
C ILE A 71 -33.42 18.39 7.53
N ALA A 72 -33.73 17.37 6.72
CA ALA A 72 -35.09 16.86 6.60
C ALA A 72 -35.64 16.37 7.96
N SER A 73 -34.83 15.65 8.75
CA SER A 73 -35.27 15.18 10.07
C SER A 73 -35.56 16.29 11.09
N ILE A 74 -34.82 17.41 11.01
CA ILE A 74 -35.06 18.56 11.90
C ILE A 74 -36.25 19.39 11.41
N GLU A 75 -36.47 19.49 10.08
CA GLU A 75 -37.68 20.12 9.49
C GLU A 75 -38.95 19.39 9.86
N GLU A 76 -38.97 18.05 9.82
CA GLU A 76 -40.10 17.23 10.28
C GLU A 76 -40.47 17.49 11.75
N GLN A 77 -39.50 17.94 12.55
CA GLN A 77 -39.70 18.31 13.95
C GLN A 77 -40.15 19.78 14.13
N GLU A 78 -40.27 20.54 13.04
CA GLU A 78 -40.58 21.99 13.04
C GLU A 78 -39.58 22.83 13.87
N LYS A 79 -38.32 22.37 13.97
CA LYS A 79 -37.24 23.01 14.75
C LYS A 79 -36.13 23.60 13.91
N MET A 80 -36.24 23.57 12.58
CA MET A 80 -35.23 24.11 11.70
C MET A 80 -35.26 25.65 11.74
N THR A 81 -34.06 26.25 11.86
CA THR A 81 -33.83 27.69 11.72
C THR A 81 -32.88 27.96 10.59
N ASP A 82 -32.92 29.17 10.01
CA ASP A 82 -32.03 29.54 8.91
C ASP A 82 -30.54 29.48 9.34
N GLU A 83 -30.24 29.86 10.59
CA GLU A 83 -28.88 29.80 11.14
C GLU A 83 -28.39 28.35 11.27
N LEU A 84 -29.24 27.46 11.80
CA LEU A 84 -28.91 26.04 11.96
C LEU A 84 -28.72 25.36 10.60
N ARG A 85 -29.60 25.64 9.66
CA ARG A 85 -29.47 25.16 8.27
C ARG A 85 -28.11 25.54 7.70
N LYS A 86 -27.75 26.81 7.81
CA LYS A 86 -26.47 27.32 7.33
C LYS A 86 -25.29 26.63 8.01
N LYS A 87 -25.32 26.46 9.34
CA LYS A 87 -24.26 25.71 10.09
C LYS A 87 -24.12 24.27 9.58
N ILE A 88 -25.24 23.59 9.28
CA ILE A 88 -25.21 22.21 8.74
C ILE A 88 -24.66 22.21 7.31
N GLU A 89 -25.09 23.11 6.44
CA GLU A 89 -24.62 23.23 5.07
C GLU A 89 -23.12 23.56 5.00
N ASP A 90 -22.62 24.41 5.89
CA ASP A 90 -21.21 24.82 5.98
C ASP A 90 -20.32 23.77 6.67
N ALA A 91 -20.88 22.74 7.32
CA ALA A 91 -20.12 21.73 8.00
C ALA A 91 -19.22 20.92 7.02
N MET A 92 -17.94 20.76 7.36
CA MET A 92 -16.93 20.10 6.51
C MET A 92 -16.63 18.67 6.91
N THR A 93 -17.18 18.21 8.03
CA THR A 93 -16.96 16.85 8.55
C THR A 93 -18.24 16.23 9.10
N MET A 94 -18.31 14.90 9.05
CA MET A 94 -19.41 14.14 9.60
C MET A 94 -19.62 14.41 11.10
N VAL A 95 -18.53 14.59 11.84
CA VAL A 95 -18.55 14.85 13.29
C VAL A 95 -19.29 16.15 13.61
N VAL A 96 -19.02 17.22 12.85
CA VAL A 96 -19.71 18.52 13.04
C VAL A 96 -21.19 18.38 12.71
N VAL A 97 -21.56 17.67 11.66
CA VAL A 97 -22.98 17.42 11.31
C VAL A 97 -23.69 16.65 12.42
N GLU A 98 -23.05 15.61 12.98
CA GLU A 98 -23.64 14.83 14.07
C GLU A 98 -23.75 15.62 15.38
N ASP A 99 -22.78 16.51 15.67
CA ASP A 99 -22.88 17.41 16.84
C ASP A 99 -24.04 18.40 16.68
N LEU A 100 -24.23 19.01 15.49
CA LEU A 100 -25.36 19.89 15.21
C LEU A 100 -26.73 19.16 15.25
N TYR A 101 -26.77 17.89 14.85
CA TYR A 101 -27.97 17.07 14.90
C TYR A 101 -28.29 16.54 16.29
N ARG A 102 -27.31 16.50 17.21
CA ARG A 102 -27.43 15.83 18.52
C ARG A 102 -28.59 16.27 19.37
N PRO A 103 -28.98 17.57 19.49
CA PRO A 103 -30.15 18.02 20.23
C PRO A 103 -31.47 17.50 19.65
N TYR A 104 -31.53 17.19 18.38
CA TYR A 104 -32.71 16.81 17.61
C TYR A 104 -32.84 15.30 17.39
N LYS A 105 -31.74 14.57 17.65
CA LYS A 105 -31.65 13.12 17.42
C LYS A 105 -32.57 12.38 18.44
N PRO A 106 -33.45 11.49 17.98
CA PRO A 106 -34.27 10.67 18.90
C PRO A 106 -33.37 9.89 19.86
N LYS A 107 -33.52 10.14 21.14
CA LYS A 107 -32.72 9.48 22.19
C LYS A 107 -33.53 8.35 22.82
N ARG A 108 -32.85 7.27 23.22
CA ARG A 108 -33.42 6.27 24.11
C ARG A 108 -33.65 6.93 25.49
N LYS A 109 -34.42 6.26 26.44
CA LYS A 109 -34.66 6.78 27.77
C LYS A 109 -33.38 7.32 28.42
N THR A 110 -33.24 8.66 28.47
CA THR A 110 -32.17 9.35 29.19
C THR A 110 -32.75 9.84 30.54
N ARG A 111 -31.85 10.17 31.50
CA ARG A 111 -32.29 10.80 32.76
C ARG A 111 -33.05 12.09 32.50
N ALA A 112 -32.55 12.91 31.60
CA ALA A 112 -33.18 14.15 31.18
C ALA A 112 -34.54 13.91 30.50
N GLY A 113 -34.63 12.88 29.60
CA GLY A 113 -35.89 12.49 28.98
C GLY A 113 -36.96 12.09 30.00
N VAL A 114 -36.58 11.26 30.97
CA VAL A 114 -37.48 10.88 32.08
C VAL A 114 -37.87 12.10 32.91
N ALA A 115 -36.95 13.03 33.18
CA ALA A 115 -37.26 14.26 33.92
C ALA A 115 -38.20 15.17 33.13
N LYS A 116 -38.11 15.24 31.83
CA LYS A 116 -39.06 15.97 30.96
C LYS A 116 -40.44 15.33 30.95
N GLU A 117 -40.52 14.00 30.87
CA GLU A 117 -41.77 13.26 30.98
C GLU A 117 -42.46 13.52 32.34
N LYS A 118 -41.70 13.75 33.42
CA LYS A 118 -42.18 14.14 34.74
C LYS A 118 -42.61 15.61 34.84
N GLY A 119 -42.40 16.42 33.79
CA GLY A 119 -42.83 17.82 33.75
C GLY A 119 -41.82 18.79 34.39
N LEU A 120 -40.55 18.42 34.53
CA LEU A 120 -39.53 19.22 35.23
C LEU A 120 -38.79 20.23 34.30
N GLU A 121 -39.18 20.31 33.02
CA GLU A 121 -38.53 21.25 32.06
C GLU A 121 -38.74 22.72 32.43
N PRO A 122 -39.91 23.18 32.91
CA PRO A 122 -40.08 24.56 33.35
C PRO A 122 -39.20 24.92 34.55
N LEU A 123 -38.98 23.98 35.50
CA LEU A 123 -38.05 24.19 36.61
C LEU A 123 -36.61 24.34 36.14
N ALA A 124 -36.19 23.54 35.14
CA ALA A 124 -34.88 23.66 34.51
C ALA A 124 -34.71 25.03 33.84
N GLN A 125 -35.73 25.52 33.14
CA GLN A 125 -35.71 26.85 32.51
C GLN A 125 -35.65 27.98 33.55
N LEU A 126 -36.37 27.84 34.70
CA LEU A 126 -36.34 28.79 35.79
C LEU A 126 -34.95 28.90 36.41
N ILE A 127 -34.27 27.75 36.63
CA ILE A 127 -32.88 27.72 37.12
C ILE A 127 -31.93 28.39 36.12
N LEU A 128 -32.08 28.13 34.81
CA LEU A 128 -31.27 28.73 33.75
C LEU A 128 -31.54 30.23 33.60
N ALA A 129 -32.71 30.76 33.91
CA ALA A 129 -33.01 32.17 33.89
C ALA A 129 -32.20 32.97 34.94
N GLN A 130 -31.75 32.28 36.01
CA GLN A 130 -30.90 32.84 37.09
C GLN A 130 -31.53 34.09 37.77
N GLU A 131 -32.86 34.07 37.93
CA GLU A 131 -33.63 35.20 38.47
C GLU A 131 -34.35 34.82 39.78
N ILE A 132 -34.10 33.61 40.33
CA ILE A 132 -34.70 33.14 41.57
C ILE A 132 -34.21 33.99 42.73
N THR A 133 -35.15 34.50 43.55
CA THR A 133 -34.88 35.34 44.72
C THR A 133 -35.23 34.68 46.07
N GLY A 134 -36.03 33.59 46.06
CA GLY A 134 -36.40 32.75 47.19
C GLY A 134 -35.58 31.47 47.28
N ALA A 135 -35.86 30.63 48.28
CA ALA A 135 -35.23 29.32 48.37
C ALA A 135 -35.59 28.45 47.15
N LEU A 136 -34.61 27.78 46.52
CA LEU A 136 -34.84 26.94 45.35
C LEU A 136 -35.79 25.76 45.67
N GLU A 137 -35.75 25.27 46.88
CA GLU A 137 -36.61 24.20 47.39
C GLU A 137 -38.08 24.64 47.42
N GLU A 138 -38.39 25.90 47.69
CA GLU A 138 -39.76 26.46 47.66
C GLU A 138 -40.28 26.48 46.21
N GLU A 139 -39.47 26.92 45.26
CA GLU A 139 -39.82 26.89 43.84
C GLU A 139 -40.01 25.45 43.33
N ALA A 140 -39.10 24.55 43.73
CA ALA A 140 -39.13 23.14 43.33
C ALA A 140 -40.32 22.36 43.94
N ALA A 141 -40.82 22.79 45.11
CA ALA A 141 -41.99 22.16 45.75
C ALA A 141 -43.25 22.22 44.89
N ALA A 142 -43.39 23.22 44.02
CA ALA A 142 -44.50 23.30 43.05
C ALA A 142 -44.50 22.20 41.98
N TYR A 143 -43.40 21.46 41.84
CA TYR A 143 -43.21 20.39 40.84
C TYR A 143 -43.22 19.00 41.47
N ILE A 144 -43.55 18.88 42.77
CA ILE A 144 -43.74 17.57 43.42
C ILE A 144 -45.02 16.92 42.88
N ASP A 145 -44.88 15.71 42.37
CA ASP A 145 -45.96 14.93 41.79
C ASP A 145 -45.66 13.43 41.99
N GLU A 146 -46.25 12.86 43.04
CA GLU A 146 -46.04 11.44 43.38
C GLU A 146 -46.53 10.49 42.29
N GLU A 147 -47.59 10.84 41.53
CA GLU A 147 -48.11 10.02 40.43
C GLU A 147 -47.07 9.95 39.28
N LYS A 148 -46.31 11.01 39.07
CA LYS A 148 -45.19 11.04 38.10
C LYS A 148 -43.85 10.61 38.71
N GLY A 149 -43.84 10.25 40.00
CA GLY A 149 -42.63 9.79 40.69
C GLY A 149 -41.66 10.91 41.03
N VAL A 150 -42.16 12.12 41.35
CA VAL A 150 -41.39 13.23 41.94
C VAL A 150 -41.80 13.36 43.39
N GLU A 151 -41.05 12.71 44.26
CA GLU A 151 -41.44 12.52 45.67
C GLU A 151 -40.98 13.70 46.58
N SER A 152 -40.03 14.52 46.13
CA SER A 152 -39.49 15.64 46.92
C SER A 152 -38.99 16.78 46.05
N ALA A 153 -38.78 17.97 46.71
CA ALA A 153 -38.17 19.12 46.07
C ALA A 153 -36.73 18.80 45.55
N GLU A 154 -35.95 18.02 46.32
CA GLU A 154 -34.62 17.58 45.93
C GLU A 154 -34.68 16.70 44.67
N ALA A 155 -35.66 15.80 44.56
CA ALA A 155 -35.87 14.98 43.38
C ALA A 155 -36.27 15.83 42.17
N ALA A 156 -37.05 16.89 42.35
CA ALA A 156 -37.38 17.84 41.28
C ALA A 156 -36.15 18.61 40.80
N ILE A 157 -35.34 19.11 41.74
CA ILE A 157 -34.07 19.83 41.45
C ILE A 157 -33.09 18.88 40.71
N ALA A 158 -32.97 17.64 41.18
CA ALA A 158 -32.09 16.66 40.52
C ALA A 158 -32.53 16.38 39.08
N GLY A 159 -33.82 16.23 38.82
CA GLY A 159 -34.36 16.08 37.47
C GLY A 159 -34.15 17.32 36.60
N ALA A 160 -34.32 18.51 37.14
CA ALA A 160 -34.02 19.76 36.42
C ALA A 160 -32.52 19.90 36.08
N LYS A 161 -31.62 19.50 37.01
CA LYS A 161 -30.17 19.42 36.75
C LYS A 161 -29.84 18.44 35.63
N ASP A 162 -30.50 17.25 35.59
CA ASP A 162 -30.26 16.28 34.50
C ASP A 162 -30.70 16.87 33.15
N ILE A 163 -31.80 17.64 33.08
CA ILE A 163 -32.20 18.34 31.85
C ILE A 163 -31.17 19.38 31.43
N ILE A 164 -30.71 20.22 32.35
CA ILE A 164 -29.70 21.25 32.07
C ILE A 164 -28.37 20.61 31.66
N ALA A 165 -27.95 19.54 32.34
CA ALA A 165 -26.72 18.82 31.99
C ALA A 165 -26.75 18.24 30.57
N GLU A 166 -27.92 17.69 30.16
CA GLU A 166 -28.11 17.22 28.79
C GLU A 166 -28.08 18.37 27.78
N MET A 167 -28.72 19.49 28.06
CA MET A 167 -28.67 20.70 27.20
C MET A 167 -27.24 21.20 26.99
N VAL A 168 -26.47 21.33 28.07
CA VAL A 168 -25.04 21.73 27.99
C VAL A 168 -24.22 20.70 27.19
N SER A 169 -24.49 19.42 27.39
CA SER A 169 -23.80 18.33 26.70
C SER A 169 -24.09 18.26 25.19
N ASP A 170 -25.28 18.69 24.79
CA ASP A 170 -25.74 18.61 23.40
C ASP A 170 -25.37 19.85 22.57
N ASP A 171 -24.90 20.93 23.22
CA ASP A 171 -24.50 22.14 22.53
C ASP A 171 -23.29 21.90 21.64
N ALA A 172 -23.45 22.13 20.32
CA ALA A 172 -22.44 21.84 19.32
C ALA A 172 -21.21 22.79 19.41
N ASP A 173 -21.43 24.06 19.80
CA ASP A 173 -20.36 25.06 19.92
C ASP A 173 -19.48 24.71 21.15
N TYR A 174 -20.10 24.28 22.26
CA TYR A 174 -19.34 23.80 23.42
C TYR A 174 -18.54 22.55 23.10
N ARG A 175 -19.14 21.58 22.45
CA ARG A 175 -18.44 20.35 22.04
C ARG A 175 -17.29 20.62 21.12
N SER A 176 -17.47 21.49 20.14
CA SER A 176 -16.40 21.87 19.19
C SER A 176 -15.23 22.55 19.90
N PHE A 177 -15.50 23.48 20.80
CA PHE A 177 -14.48 24.13 21.62
C PHE A 177 -13.72 23.14 22.51
N ILE A 178 -14.45 22.28 23.22
CA ILE A 178 -13.85 21.29 24.14
C ILE A 178 -13.00 20.28 23.36
N ARG A 179 -13.48 19.81 22.21
CA ARG A 179 -12.72 18.89 21.35
C ARG A 179 -11.41 19.54 20.89
N LYS A 180 -11.49 20.78 20.42
CA LYS A 180 -10.31 21.53 19.98
C LYS A 180 -9.31 21.73 21.12
N LEU A 181 -9.76 22.18 22.27
CA LEU A 181 -8.90 22.40 23.44
C LEU A 181 -8.26 21.10 23.94
N THR A 182 -9.03 20.01 23.95
CA THR A 182 -8.52 18.68 24.32
C THR A 182 -7.51 18.15 23.31
N TRP A 183 -7.71 18.42 22.02
CA TRP A 183 -6.74 18.08 20.98
C TRP A 183 -5.41 18.84 21.15
N GLU A 184 -5.48 20.14 21.45
CA GLU A 184 -4.30 21.01 21.54
C GLU A 184 -3.51 20.79 22.83
N GLU A 185 -4.20 20.64 23.97
CA GLU A 185 -3.58 20.62 25.32
C GLU A 185 -3.70 19.25 26.03
N GLY A 186 -4.52 18.34 25.54
CA GLY A 186 -4.70 17.02 26.15
C GLY A 186 -3.51 16.10 25.96
N LYS A 187 -3.44 15.05 26.77
CA LYS A 187 -2.37 14.06 26.79
C LYS A 187 -2.93 12.65 26.76
N ILE A 188 -2.26 11.76 26.04
CA ILE A 188 -2.49 10.33 26.15
C ILE A 188 -1.59 9.80 27.26
N LEU A 189 -2.18 9.14 28.22
CA LEU A 189 -1.51 8.47 29.33
C LEU A 189 -1.66 6.96 29.18
N SER A 190 -0.60 6.22 29.45
CA SER A 190 -0.66 4.77 29.53
C SER A 190 0.06 4.25 30.76
N GLN A 191 -0.55 3.29 31.41
CA GLN A 191 -0.01 2.63 32.61
C GLN A 191 -0.15 1.12 32.47
N ALA A 192 0.82 0.38 33.01
CA ALA A 192 0.72 -1.07 33.14
C ALA A 192 -0.43 -1.41 34.11
N LYS A 193 -1.18 -2.47 33.82
CA LYS A 193 -2.09 -3.05 34.80
C LYS A 193 -1.36 -3.81 35.92
N GLU A 194 -0.21 -4.41 35.57
CA GLU A 194 0.66 -5.14 36.45
C GLU A 194 2.12 -4.78 36.12
N GLU A 195 2.74 -3.92 36.94
CA GLU A 195 4.08 -3.36 36.67
C GLU A 195 5.21 -4.41 36.69
N SER A 196 5.00 -5.56 37.34
CA SER A 196 5.97 -6.64 37.44
C SER A 196 5.99 -7.58 36.24
N ALA A 197 5.04 -7.47 35.31
CA ALA A 197 4.95 -8.36 34.16
C ALA A 197 5.90 -7.92 33.04
N GLU A 198 6.81 -8.79 32.63
CA GLU A 198 7.62 -8.57 31.43
C GLU A 198 6.73 -8.66 30.18
N SER A 199 6.74 -7.64 29.34
CA SER A 199 5.99 -7.64 28.09
C SER A 199 6.68 -6.80 27.02
N VAL A 200 6.23 -6.93 25.77
CA VAL A 200 6.68 -6.09 24.65
C VAL A 200 6.25 -4.63 24.78
N TYR A 201 5.39 -4.32 25.76
CA TYR A 201 4.83 -2.98 25.99
C TYR A 201 5.51 -2.22 27.14
N GLU A 202 6.64 -2.68 27.68
CA GLU A 202 7.35 -2.03 28.81
C GLU A 202 7.60 -0.56 28.60
N MET A 203 7.89 -0.14 27.36
CA MET A 203 8.09 1.27 27.02
C MET A 203 6.83 2.15 27.21
N TYR A 204 5.67 1.54 27.37
CA TYR A 204 4.37 2.21 27.55
C TYR A 204 3.81 2.05 28.98
N TYR A 205 4.55 1.49 29.92
CA TYR A 205 4.08 1.26 31.30
C TYR A 205 3.87 2.56 32.08
N ASN A 206 4.68 3.56 31.82
CA ASN A 206 4.54 4.93 32.34
C ASN A 206 4.75 5.92 31.20
N PHE A 207 3.78 5.98 30.30
CA PHE A 207 3.88 6.74 29.06
C PHE A 207 2.94 7.94 29.09
N GLU A 208 3.47 9.09 28.66
CA GLU A 208 2.73 10.34 28.52
C GLU A 208 3.17 11.05 27.24
N GLU A 209 2.21 11.43 26.40
CA GLU A 209 2.48 12.21 25.18
C GLU A 209 1.31 13.13 24.83
N PRO A 210 1.55 14.40 24.38
CA PRO A 210 0.47 15.28 23.90
C PRO A 210 -0.30 14.69 22.75
N VAL A 211 -1.63 14.81 22.77
CA VAL A 211 -2.55 14.31 21.73
C VAL A 211 -2.12 14.76 20.33
N CYS A 212 -1.81 16.05 20.17
CA CYS A 212 -1.45 16.63 18.88
C CYS A 212 -0.08 16.20 18.34
N LYS A 213 0.76 15.51 19.13
CA LYS A 213 2.12 15.09 18.76
C LYS A 213 2.30 13.59 18.64
N ILE A 214 1.37 12.81 19.19
CA ILE A 214 1.50 11.36 19.22
C ILE A 214 1.48 10.79 17.79
N VAL A 215 2.42 9.87 17.51
CA VAL A 215 2.58 9.27 16.20
C VAL A 215 1.78 7.98 16.06
N GLY A 216 1.37 7.63 14.82
CA GLY A 216 0.43 6.55 14.55
C GLY A 216 0.85 5.19 15.09
N HIS A 217 2.13 4.79 14.95
CA HIS A 217 2.58 3.49 15.44
C HIS A 217 2.47 3.33 16.96
N ARG A 218 2.58 4.44 17.73
CA ARG A 218 2.36 4.40 19.18
C ARG A 218 0.91 4.22 19.53
N ILE A 219 -0.01 4.87 18.78
CA ILE A 219 -1.46 4.67 18.94
C ILE A 219 -1.83 3.21 18.71
N LEU A 220 -1.34 2.59 17.63
CA LEU A 220 -1.59 1.17 17.34
C LEU A 220 -1.02 0.25 18.42
N ALA A 221 0.19 0.54 18.92
CA ALA A 221 0.79 -0.21 20.02
C ALA A 221 -0.02 -0.09 21.33
N LEU A 222 -0.46 1.12 21.67
CA LEU A 222 -1.28 1.38 22.87
C LEU A 222 -2.64 0.69 22.77
N ASN A 223 -3.31 0.79 21.62
CA ASN A 223 -4.60 0.12 21.40
C ASN A 223 -4.48 -1.40 21.52
N ARG A 224 -3.41 -2.00 20.99
CA ARG A 224 -3.17 -3.43 21.10
C ARG A 224 -2.84 -3.84 22.54
N GLY A 225 -1.97 -3.10 23.23
CA GLY A 225 -1.65 -3.37 24.64
C GLY A 225 -2.88 -3.24 25.56
N GLU A 226 -3.82 -2.33 25.26
CA GLU A 226 -5.10 -2.20 25.96
C GLU A 226 -6.05 -3.38 25.64
N ALA A 227 -6.15 -3.79 24.38
CA ALA A 227 -6.96 -4.95 23.97
C ALA A 227 -6.44 -6.27 24.58
N GLU A 228 -5.11 -6.43 24.69
CA GLU A 228 -4.46 -7.56 25.38
C GLU A 228 -4.51 -7.45 26.92
N LYS A 229 -5.12 -6.38 27.45
CA LYS A 229 -5.27 -6.10 28.89
C LYS A 229 -3.96 -5.93 29.66
N VAL A 230 -2.89 -5.61 28.97
CA VAL A 230 -1.57 -5.28 29.58
C VAL A 230 -1.52 -3.83 30.00
N LEU A 231 -2.09 -2.93 29.19
CA LEU A 231 -2.11 -1.51 29.42
C LEU A 231 -3.50 -0.99 29.83
N THR A 232 -3.51 0.14 30.52
CA THR A 232 -4.69 1.01 30.69
C THR A 232 -4.35 2.33 30.03
N VAL A 233 -5.12 2.72 29.00
CA VAL A 233 -4.89 3.95 28.23
C VAL A 233 -6.01 4.95 28.52
N LYS A 234 -5.63 6.20 28.85
CA LYS A 234 -6.56 7.29 29.15
C LYS A 234 -6.17 8.54 28.40
N LEU A 235 -7.17 9.35 28.10
CA LEU A 235 -6.98 10.72 27.62
C LEU A 235 -7.19 11.67 28.80
N GLU A 236 -6.16 12.41 29.17
CA GLU A 236 -6.23 13.48 30.16
C GLU A 236 -6.48 14.81 29.46
N ALA A 237 -7.68 15.36 29.66
CA ALA A 237 -8.07 16.66 29.14
C ALA A 237 -7.79 17.78 30.16
N PRO A 238 -7.65 19.04 29.73
CA PRO A 238 -7.48 20.19 30.63
C PRO A 238 -8.82 20.56 31.30
N ALA A 239 -9.33 19.68 32.19
CA ALA A 239 -10.66 19.74 32.77
C ALA A 239 -10.98 21.08 33.46
N GLY A 240 -10.02 21.65 34.21
CA GLY A 240 -10.21 22.94 34.88
C GLY A 240 -10.49 24.10 33.92
N LYS A 241 -9.82 24.13 32.75
CA LYS A 241 -10.08 25.13 31.71
C LYS A 241 -11.42 24.93 31.05
N ILE A 242 -11.79 23.67 30.80
CA ILE A 242 -13.06 23.30 30.19
C ILE A 242 -14.22 23.66 31.07
N ILE A 243 -14.18 23.29 32.36
CA ILE A 243 -15.23 23.61 33.31
C ILE A 243 -15.38 25.15 33.46
N SER A 244 -14.26 25.88 33.62
CA SER A 244 -14.27 27.35 33.68
C SER A 244 -14.86 27.99 32.40
N TYR A 245 -14.65 27.40 31.23
CA TYR A 245 -15.27 27.85 29.99
C TYR A 245 -16.78 27.61 30.03
N LEU A 246 -17.23 26.40 30.34
CA LEU A 246 -18.65 26.04 30.40
C LEU A 246 -19.40 26.90 31.46
N GLU A 247 -18.82 27.09 32.63
CA GLU A 247 -19.38 27.98 33.66
C GLU A 247 -19.61 29.40 33.12
N LYS A 248 -18.64 29.98 32.41
CA LYS A 248 -18.77 31.32 31.80
C LYS A 248 -19.88 31.40 30.73
N GLN A 249 -20.13 30.30 30.05
CA GLN A 249 -21.20 30.26 29.03
C GLN A 249 -22.57 30.06 29.67
N VAL A 250 -22.69 29.21 30.68
CA VAL A 250 -23.96 28.84 31.33
C VAL A 250 -24.36 29.84 32.42
N ILE A 251 -23.39 30.33 33.20
CA ILE A 251 -23.64 31.25 34.34
C ILE A 251 -23.45 32.70 33.87
N THR A 252 -24.49 33.28 33.36
CA THR A 252 -24.50 34.65 32.80
C THR A 252 -24.83 35.73 33.82
N LYS A 253 -25.52 35.37 34.91
CA LYS A 253 -25.90 36.28 36.00
C LYS A 253 -25.39 35.74 37.35
N LYS A 254 -24.84 36.60 38.20
CA LYS A 254 -24.50 36.21 39.58
C LYS A 254 -25.78 36.11 40.41
N ASN A 255 -26.07 34.91 40.88
CA ASN A 255 -27.21 34.64 41.74
C ASN A 255 -26.79 33.63 42.81
N GLU A 256 -26.90 34.01 44.12
CA GLU A 256 -26.43 33.19 45.22
C GLU A 256 -27.13 31.82 45.34
N ILE A 257 -28.30 31.68 44.77
CA ILE A 257 -29.12 30.47 44.85
C ILE A 257 -28.81 29.54 43.68
N THR A 258 -28.87 30.07 42.45
CA THR A 258 -28.75 29.23 41.24
C THR A 258 -27.31 29.00 40.81
N THR A 259 -26.36 29.89 41.13
CA THR A 259 -24.96 29.74 40.75
C THR A 259 -24.34 28.43 41.26
N PRO A 260 -24.42 28.05 42.56
CA PRO A 260 -23.86 26.77 43.04
C PRO A 260 -24.50 25.55 42.37
N VAL A 261 -25.80 25.62 42.08
CA VAL A 261 -26.56 24.56 41.40
C VAL A 261 -26.05 24.40 39.97
N LEU A 262 -25.90 25.52 39.25
CA LEU A 262 -25.39 25.48 37.87
C LEU A 262 -23.92 25.03 37.78
N GLN A 263 -23.06 25.46 38.74
CA GLN A 263 -21.68 24.98 38.82
C GLN A 263 -21.61 23.45 38.94
N SER A 264 -22.36 22.90 39.94
CA SER A 264 -22.41 21.45 40.13
C SER A 264 -23.04 20.71 38.93
N THR A 265 -23.93 21.37 38.19
CA THR A 265 -24.58 20.80 37.00
C THR A 265 -23.63 20.80 35.82
N VAL A 266 -22.82 21.84 35.63
CA VAL A 266 -21.77 21.94 34.61
C VAL A 266 -20.68 20.90 34.84
N GLU A 267 -20.24 20.72 36.09
CA GLU A 267 -19.28 19.67 36.45
C GLU A 267 -19.79 18.27 36.12
N ASP A 268 -21.08 17.99 36.45
CA ASP A 268 -21.74 16.71 36.12
C ASP A 268 -21.89 16.54 34.60
N ALA A 269 -22.35 17.57 33.87
CA ALA A 269 -22.46 17.57 32.43
C ALA A 269 -21.12 17.23 31.76
N TYR A 270 -20.03 17.87 32.24
CA TYR A 270 -18.72 17.59 31.71
C TYR A 270 -18.27 16.16 32.04
N SER A 271 -18.21 15.80 33.31
CA SER A 271 -17.62 14.53 33.76
C SER A 271 -18.40 13.31 33.29
N ARG A 272 -19.72 13.37 33.29
CA ARG A 272 -20.59 12.23 32.97
C ARG A 272 -20.97 12.14 31.50
N LEU A 273 -21.15 13.27 30.80
CA LEU A 273 -21.71 13.26 29.45
C LEU A 273 -20.69 13.70 28.39
N ILE A 274 -19.94 14.79 28.62
CA ILE A 274 -19.07 15.38 27.60
C ILE A 274 -17.72 14.66 27.53
N ALA A 275 -16.99 14.56 28.66
CA ALA A 275 -15.65 14.04 28.71
C ALA A 275 -15.52 12.62 28.13
N PRO A 276 -16.38 11.62 28.50
CA PRO A 276 -16.27 10.29 27.91
C PRO A 276 -16.60 10.24 26.42
N ALA A 277 -17.45 11.16 25.94
CA ALA A 277 -17.80 11.23 24.53
C ALA A 277 -16.65 11.83 23.70
N ILE A 278 -16.07 12.96 24.17
CA ILE A 278 -14.94 13.62 23.49
C ILE A 278 -13.69 12.73 23.52
N GLU A 279 -13.41 12.05 24.64
CA GLU A 279 -12.32 11.09 24.74
C GLU A 279 -12.45 10.01 23.66
N ARG A 280 -13.63 9.41 23.54
CA ARG A 280 -13.89 8.39 22.52
C ARG A 280 -13.74 8.94 21.10
N ASP A 281 -14.27 10.14 20.85
CA ASP A 281 -14.20 10.78 19.54
C ASP A 281 -12.74 11.03 19.14
N ILE A 282 -11.90 11.58 20.04
CA ILE A 282 -10.48 11.83 19.82
C ILE A 282 -9.70 10.53 19.66
N ARG A 283 -9.95 9.52 20.50
CA ARG A 283 -9.28 8.22 20.37
C ARG A 283 -9.61 7.53 19.06
N ASN A 284 -10.87 7.62 18.60
CA ASN A 284 -11.26 7.10 17.30
C ASN A 284 -10.54 7.84 16.16
N GLU A 285 -10.51 9.17 16.20
CA GLU A 285 -9.81 9.97 15.19
C GLU A 285 -8.31 9.66 15.13
N LEU A 286 -7.66 9.51 16.29
CA LEU A 286 -6.25 9.11 16.36
C LEU A 286 -6.03 7.71 15.78
N THR A 287 -6.95 6.79 16.07
CA THR A 287 -6.88 5.41 15.56
C THR A 287 -7.07 5.39 14.03
N GLU A 288 -8.06 6.09 13.50
CA GLU A 288 -8.29 6.18 12.07
C GLU A 288 -7.09 6.77 11.34
N LYS A 289 -6.53 7.88 11.84
CA LYS A 289 -5.30 8.46 11.26
C LYS A 289 -4.10 7.52 11.31
N ALA A 290 -3.96 6.76 12.40
CA ALA A 290 -2.88 5.79 12.57
C ALA A 290 -3.04 4.60 11.61
N GLU A 291 -4.27 4.10 11.44
CA GLU A 291 -4.61 3.04 10.50
C GLU A 291 -4.36 3.48 9.06
N ASP A 292 -4.79 4.68 8.67
CA ASP A 292 -4.60 5.23 7.32
C ASP A 292 -3.11 5.32 6.95
N GLY A 293 -2.30 5.85 7.88
CA GLY A 293 -0.86 5.91 7.70
C GLY A 293 -0.24 4.51 7.54
N ALA A 294 -0.63 3.55 8.38
CA ALA A 294 -0.12 2.19 8.32
C ALA A 294 -0.57 1.46 7.04
N ILE A 295 -1.84 1.58 6.63
CA ILE A 295 -2.39 0.99 5.40
C ILE A 295 -1.66 1.52 4.17
N SER A 296 -1.34 2.82 4.12
CA SER A 296 -0.53 3.40 3.04
C SER A 296 0.85 2.75 2.93
N VAL A 297 1.53 2.55 4.07
CA VAL A 297 2.83 1.84 4.11
C VAL A 297 2.68 0.39 3.65
N PHE A 298 1.63 -0.30 4.10
CA PHE A 298 1.38 -1.70 3.72
C PHE A 298 1.08 -1.82 2.24
N GLY A 299 0.35 -0.87 1.66
CA GLY A 299 0.12 -0.79 0.22
C GLY A 299 1.43 -0.73 -0.56
N LYS A 300 2.34 0.17 -0.19
CA LYS A 300 3.66 0.29 -0.82
C LYS A 300 4.51 -0.95 -0.66
N ASN A 301 4.51 -1.58 0.52
CA ASN A 301 5.22 -2.84 0.75
C ASN A 301 4.67 -3.98 -0.13
N LEU A 302 3.34 -4.05 -0.28
CA LEU A 302 2.70 -5.04 -1.15
C LEU A 302 3.03 -4.80 -2.62
N GLU A 303 2.91 -3.55 -3.10
CA GLU A 303 3.25 -3.17 -4.47
C GLU A 303 4.65 -3.64 -4.86
N GLN A 304 5.62 -3.42 -3.98
CA GLN A 304 7.00 -3.81 -4.23
C GLN A 304 7.20 -5.33 -4.26
N LEU A 305 6.49 -6.07 -3.43
CA LEU A 305 6.50 -7.53 -3.50
C LEU A 305 5.92 -8.04 -4.83
N LEU A 306 4.84 -7.42 -5.31
CA LEU A 306 4.18 -7.77 -6.57
C LEU A 306 5.02 -7.37 -7.78
N MET A 307 5.71 -6.23 -7.72
CA MET A 307 6.49 -5.65 -8.80
C MET A 307 7.94 -6.14 -8.84
N GLN A 308 8.33 -7.11 -8.03
CA GLN A 308 9.65 -7.71 -8.10
C GLN A 308 9.92 -8.31 -9.49
N GLN A 309 11.18 -8.18 -9.96
CA GLN A 309 11.59 -8.71 -11.26
C GLN A 309 11.41 -10.23 -11.31
N PRO A 310 10.66 -10.76 -12.28
CA PRO A 310 10.48 -12.20 -12.46
C PRO A 310 11.74 -12.88 -12.97
N ILE A 311 12.04 -14.10 -12.49
CA ILE A 311 13.12 -14.94 -12.99
C ILE A 311 12.56 -16.02 -13.91
N THR A 312 12.38 -15.68 -15.19
CA THR A 312 11.78 -16.59 -16.18
C THR A 312 12.82 -17.53 -16.80
N GLY A 313 12.38 -18.64 -17.40
CA GLY A 313 13.21 -19.53 -18.20
C GLY A 313 14.18 -20.43 -17.40
N LYS A 314 14.01 -20.55 -16.07
CA LYS A 314 14.81 -21.39 -15.17
C LYS A 314 13.98 -22.53 -14.59
N VAL A 315 14.64 -23.66 -14.35
CA VAL A 315 14.09 -24.75 -13.55
C VAL A 315 14.37 -24.46 -12.08
N VAL A 316 13.33 -24.37 -11.28
CA VAL A 316 13.39 -23.95 -9.87
C VAL A 316 12.98 -25.09 -8.95
N LEU A 317 13.77 -25.31 -7.90
CA LEU A 317 13.41 -26.16 -6.78
C LEU A 317 12.82 -25.29 -5.66
N GLY A 318 11.53 -25.39 -5.41
CA GLY A 318 10.89 -24.79 -4.24
C GLY A 318 11.14 -25.65 -3.00
N TRP A 319 11.52 -24.99 -1.92
CA TRP A 319 11.82 -25.62 -0.64
C TRP A 319 10.98 -24.94 0.44
N ASP A 320 9.99 -25.67 0.93
CA ASP A 320 9.17 -25.30 2.09
C ASP A 320 9.80 -25.90 3.36
N PRO A 321 10.51 -25.08 4.18
CA PRO A 321 11.27 -25.57 5.31
C PRO A 321 10.36 -25.94 6.48
N ALA A 322 10.68 -27.04 7.17
CA ALA A 322 9.98 -27.44 8.39
C ALA A 322 10.85 -28.34 9.25
N PHE A 323 10.61 -28.36 10.56
CA PHE A 323 11.30 -29.25 11.49
C PHE A 323 10.69 -30.66 11.48
N ARG A 324 9.65 -30.87 12.27
CA ARG A 324 9.08 -32.20 12.55
C ARG A 324 8.51 -32.93 11.34
N THR A 325 7.81 -32.20 10.47
CA THR A 325 7.07 -32.78 9.33
C THR A 325 7.93 -33.00 8.09
N GLY A 326 9.22 -32.64 8.14
CA GLY A 326 10.15 -32.69 7.02
C GLY A 326 9.94 -31.49 6.04
N CYS A 327 11.01 -31.15 5.33
CA CYS A 327 11.00 -30.12 4.32
C CYS A 327 10.36 -30.64 3.03
N LYS A 328 9.38 -29.93 2.48
CA LYS A 328 8.69 -30.30 1.24
C LYS A 328 9.39 -29.63 0.07
N LEU A 329 9.60 -30.39 -0.97
CA LEU A 329 10.29 -29.95 -2.18
C LEU A 329 9.37 -30.10 -3.40
N ALA A 330 9.43 -29.12 -4.29
CA ALA A 330 8.77 -29.19 -5.59
C ALA A 330 9.70 -28.67 -6.69
N VAL A 331 9.90 -29.44 -7.73
CA VAL A 331 10.63 -29.01 -8.94
C VAL A 331 9.64 -28.43 -9.92
N VAL A 332 9.88 -27.22 -10.36
CA VAL A 332 9.02 -26.49 -11.30
C VAL A 332 9.85 -26.13 -12.55
N ASP A 333 9.34 -26.47 -13.73
CA ASP A 333 10.01 -26.14 -14.99
C ASP A 333 9.91 -24.66 -15.34
N ALA A 334 10.55 -24.26 -16.44
CA ALA A 334 10.57 -22.89 -16.91
C ALA A 334 9.18 -22.28 -17.25
N THR A 335 8.13 -23.13 -17.36
CA THR A 335 6.75 -22.71 -17.65
C THR A 335 5.85 -22.67 -16.42
N GLY A 336 6.39 -22.99 -15.24
CA GLY A 336 5.61 -23.08 -14.01
C GLY A 336 4.96 -24.44 -13.75
N LYS A 337 5.21 -25.46 -14.58
CA LYS A 337 4.68 -26.82 -14.41
C LYS A 337 5.49 -27.57 -13.37
N VAL A 338 4.81 -28.23 -12.42
CA VAL A 338 5.45 -29.10 -11.45
C VAL A 338 5.89 -30.41 -12.09
N LEU A 339 7.18 -30.74 -12.02
CA LEU A 339 7.78 -31.97 -12.57
C LEU A 339 7.88 -33.08 -11.55
N ALA A 340 8.17 -32.74 -10.30
CA ALA A 340 8.34 -33.71 -9.20
C ALA A 340 8.15 -33.05 -7.84
N THR A 341 7.73 -33.84 -6.87
CA THR A 341 7.68 -33.46 -5.46
C THR A 341 8.30 -34.52 -4.59
N THR A 342 8.89 -34.14 -3.45
CA THR A 342 9.42 -35.08 -2.44
C THR A 342 9.48 -34.43 -1.07
N VAL A 343 9.75 -35.23 -0.04
CA VAL A 343 9.96 -34.75 1.32
C VAL A 343 11.33 -35.20 1.76
N ILE A 344 12.10 -34.33 2.41
CA ILE A 344 13.40 -34.61 3.00
C ILE A 344 13.42 -34.19 4.46
N TYR A 345 14.32 -34.76 5.25
CA TYR A 345 14.41 -34.54 6.70
C TYR A 345 15.80 -34.05 7.13
N PRO A 346 16.32 -32.92 6.61
CA PRO A 346 17.66 -32.44 6.95
C PRO A 346 17.75 -31.80 8.33
N THR A 347 16.60 -31.42 8.92
CA THR A 347 16.49 -30.64 10.15
C THR A 347 16.10 -31.51 11.36
N ALA A 348 16.23 -30.95 12.57
CA ALA A 348 15.79 -31.60 13.78
C ALA A 348 14.28 -31.96 13.73
N PRO A 349 13.86 -33.05 14.40
CA PRO A 349 14.65 -33.99 15.22
C PRO A 349 15.36 -35.09 14.41
N GLN A 350 15.01 -35.28 13.12
CA GLN A 350 15.50 -36.41 12.33
C GLN A 350 16.95 -36.26 11.88
N ASN A 351 17.40 -35.05 11.54
CA ASN A 351 18.78 -34.72 11.15
C ASN A 351 19.40 -35.62 10.06
N LYS A 352 18.61 -36.12 9.10
CA LYS A 352 19.04 -36.99 8.01
C LYS A 352 19.73 -36.24 6.88
N VAL A 353 20.76 -35.43 7.18
CA VAL A 353 21.42 -34.50 6.24
C VAL A 353 22.03 -35.24 5.05
N ALA A 354 22.73 -36.39 5.28
CA ALA A 354 23.37 -37.16 4.21
C ALA A 354 22.35 -37.74 3.20
N GLU A 355 21.23 -38.27 3.68
CA GLU A 355 20.13 -38.80 2.88
C GLU A 355 19.45 -37.67 2.06
N ALA A 356 19.23 -36.51 2.71
CA ALA A 356 18.69 -35.33 2.07
C ALA A 356 19.59 -34.79 0.93
N LYS A 357 20.90 -34.67 1.18
CA LYS A 357 21.89 -34.26 0.15
C LYS A 357 21.93 -35.22 -1.04
N ALA A 358 21.90 -36.56 -0.77
CA ALA A 358 21.86 -37.57 -1.82
C ALA A 358 20.61 -37.42 -2.72
N THR A 359 19.44 -37.22 -2.11
CA THR A 359 18.17 -36.98 -2.82
C THR A 359 18.23 -35.71 -3.66
N LEU A 360 18.72 -34.60 -3.09
CA LEU A 360 18.87 -33.33 -3.76
C LEU A 360 19.84 -33.40 -4.95
N LYS A 361 21.01 -34.05 -4.80
CA LYS A 361 21.95 -34.24 -5.92
C LYS A 361 21.31 -35.01 -7.07
N LYS A 362 20.54 -36.05 -6.77
CA LYS A 362 19.79 -36.82 -7.77
C LYS A 362 18.76 -35.94 -8.51
N MET A 363 17.98 -35.14 -7.78
CA MET A 363 16.98 -34.26 -8.37
C MET A 363 17.61 -33.16 -9.22
N ILE A 364 18.68 -32.51 -8.73
CA ILE A 364 19.41 -31.46 -9.45
C ILE A 364 19.93 -31.99 -10.79
N LYS A 365 20.53 -33.18 -10.80
CA LYS A 365 21.02 -33.82 -12.02
C LYS A 365 19.90 -34.25 -12.95
N GLN A 366 18.82 -34.84 -12.42
CA GLN A 366 17.69 -35.39 -13.19
C GLN A 366 16.91 -34.31 -13.92
N TYR A 367 16.63 -33.19 -13.24
CA TYR A 367 15.75 -32.12 -13.73
C TYR A 367 16.51 -30.87 -14.19
N ASN A 368 17.86 -30.89 -14.18
CA ASN A 368 18.69 -29.73 -14.50
C ASN A 368 18.30 -28.46 -13.72
N ILE A 369 18.12 -28.58 -12.40
CA ILE A 369 17.72 -27.48 -11.54
C ILE A 369 18.77 -26.37 -11.58
N ASP A 370 18.37 -25.15 -11.85
CA ASP A 370 19.22 -23.97 -11.92
C ASP A 370 19.25 -23.17 -10.61
N LEU A 371 18.09 -23.10 -9.93
CA LEU A 371 17.89 -22.27 -8.74
C LEU A 371 17.13 -23.03 -7.67
N ILE A 372 17.44 -22.70 -6.41
CA ILE A 372 16.69 -23.15 -5.24
C ILE A 372 15.98 -21.95 -4.65
N SER A 373 14.66 -22.03 -4.53
CA SER A 373 13.79 -21.04 -3.88
C SER A 373 13.46 -21.54 -2.48
N LEU A 374 14.10 -20.97 -1.45
CA LEU A 374 13.92 -21.36 -0.06
C LEU A 374 12.91 -20.43 0.61
N GLY A 375 11.85 -20.97 1.21
CA GLY A 375 10.92 -20.22 2.06
C GLY A 375 11.62 -19.65 3.29
N ASN A 376 11.19 -18.47 3.75
CA ASN A 376 11.80 -17.78 4.89
C ASN A 376 11.14 -18.11 6.26
N GLY A 377 10.33 -19.17 6.33
CA GLY A 377 9.61 -19.54 7.55
C GLY A 377 10.43 -20.42 8.52
N THR A 378 9.70 -21.21 9.28
CA THR A 378 10.27 -22.09 10.31
C THR A 378 11.28 -23.06 9.70
N ALA A 379 12.47 -23.23 10.32
CA ALA A 379 13.60 -24.07 9.84
C ALA A 379 14.27 -23.59 8.54
N SER A 380 14.01 -22.34 8.10
CA SER A 380 14.68 -21.76 6.91
C SER A 380 16.20 -21.70 7.09
N ARG A 381 16.65 -21.32 8.28
CA ARG A 381 18.06 -21.17 8.62
C ARG A 381 18.84 -22.50 8.53
N GLU A 382 18.31 -23.55 9.15
CA GLU A 382 18.89 -24.88 9.13
C GLU A 382 18.89 -25.46 7.72
N SER A 383 17.81 -25.18 6.96
CA SER A 383 17.72 -25.57 5.55
C SER A 383 18.75 -24.85 4.69
N GLU A 384 18.96 -23.55 4.92
CA GLU A 384 19.96 -22.75 4.21
C GLU A 384 21.37 -23.29 4.39
N GLN A 385 21.75 -23.69 5.61
CA GLN A 385 23.04 -24.32 5.88
C GLN A 385 23.25 -25.58 5.03
N VAL A 386 22.24 -26.47 4.98
CA VAL A 386 22.28 -27.68 4.16
C VAL A 386 22.40 -27.35 2.66
N ILE A 387 21.68 -26.31 2.18
CA ILE A 387 21.77 -25.87 0.78
C ILE A 387 23.19 -25.41 0.44
N VAL A 388 23.80 -24.57 1.27
CA VAL A 388 25.15 -24.05 1.02
C VAL A 388 26.21 -25.14 1.04
N GLU A 389 26.12 -26.07 2.00
CA GLU A 389 26.99 -27.23 1.99
C GLU A 389 26.80 -28.13 0.76
N LEU A 390 25.55 -28.30 0.32
CA LEU A 390 25.24 -29.05 -0.90
C LEU A 390 25.83 -28.38 -2.13
N ILE A 391 25.67 -27.06 -2.28
CA ILE A 391 26.17 -26.31 -3.44
C ILE A 391 27.68 -26.46 -3.61
N LYS A 392 28.45 -26.48 -2.52
CA LYS A 392 29.90 -26.71 -2.55
C LYS A 392 30.30 -28.10 -3.04
N GLU A 393 29.38 -29.06 -2.96
CA GLU A 393 29.61 -30.47 -3.35
C GLU A 393 29.14 -30.79 -4.78
N LEU A 394 28.54 -29.79 -5.49
CA LEU A 394 28.00 -29.95 -6.84
C LEU A 394 29.02 -29.65 -7.93
N ASP A 395 29.01 -30.45 -8.99
CA ASP A 395 29.86 -30.28 -10.19
C ASP A 395 29.36 -29.16 -11.13
N ARG A 396 28.13 -28.64 -10.90
CA ARG A 396 27.52 -27.56 -11.69
C ARG A 396 27.15 -26.37 -10.79
N PRO A 397 27.16 -25.14 -11.31
CA PRO A 397 26.74 -24.01 -10.52
C PRO A 397 25.21 -24.04 -10.31
N VAL A 398 24.81 -24.02 -9.05
CA VAL A 398 23.43 -23.82 -8.58
C VAL A 398 23.45 -22.68 -7.59
N GLN A 399 22.47 -21.81 -7.67
CA GLN A 399 22.31 -20.68 -6.74
C GLN A 399 21.01 -20.82 -5.95
N TYR A 400 20.90 -20.11 -4.86
CA TYR A 400 19.65 -20.07 -4.10
C TYR A 400 19.21 -18.64 -3.79
N VAL A 401 17.91 -18.50 -3.49
CA VAL A 401 17.29 -17.26 -3.04
C VAL A 401 16.35 -17.60 -1.89
N ILE A 402 16.35 -16.76 -0.86
CA ILE A 402 15.34 -16.83 0.20
C ILE A 402 14.14 -16.02 -0.27
N VAL A 403 12.97 -16.66 -0.33
CA VAL A 403 11.72 -16.09 -0.82
C VAL A 403 10.76 -15.92 0.34
N ASN A 404 10.05 -14.80 0.37
CA ASN A 404 8.98 -14.58 1.34
C ASN A 404 7.85 -15.59 1.11
N GLU A 405 7.60 -16.48 2.10
CA GLU A 405 6.56 -17.51 2.03
C GLU A 405 5.20 -17.05 2.61
N ALA A 406 5.07 -15.77 3.01
CA ALA A 406 3.84 -15.26 3.57
C ALA A 406 2.62 -15.59 2.69
N GLY A 407 1.56 -16.08 3.31
CA GLY A 407 0.35 -16.53 2.62
C GLY A 407 0.46 -17.85 1.84
N ALA A 408 1.64 -18.49 1.71
CA ALA A 408 1.76 -19.78 1.02
C ALA A 408 0.93 -20.88 1.70
N SER A 409 0.86 -20.87 3.02
CA SER A 409 0.00 -21.77 3.79
C SER A 409 -1.49 -21.53 3.55
N VAL A 410 -1.90 -20.27 3.39
CA VAL A 410 -3.29 -19.89 3.06
C VAL A 410 -3.65 -20.37 1.65
N TYR A 411 -2.77 -20.11 0.67
CA TYR A 411 -2.95 -20.61 -0.69
C TYR A 411 -3.06 -22.14 -0.71
N SER A 412 -2.11 -22.85 -0.12
CA SER A 412 -2.02 -24.32 -0.18
C SER A 412 -3.24 -25.04 0.43
N ALA A 413 -3.91 -24.41 1.40
CA ALA A 413 -5.16 -24.88 1.99
C ALA A 413 -6.43 -24.42 1.24
N SER A 414 -6.30 -23.56 0.25
CA SER A 414 -7.43 -22.98 -0.47
C SER A 414 -8.10 -23.96 -1.44
N LYS A 415 -9.36 -23.67 -1.80
CA LYS A 415 -10.08 -24.39 -2.84
C LYS A 415 -9.36 -24.28 -4.19
N LEU A 416 -8.84 -23.09 -4.52
CA LEU A 416 -8.08 -22.83 -5.75
C LEU A 416 -6.87 -23.77 -5.86
N ALA A 417 -6.07 -23.89 -4.80
CA ALA A 417 -4.90 -24.79 -4.81
C ALA A 417 -5.31 -26.26 -4.91
N THR A 418 -6.49 -26.63 -4.37
CA THR A 418 -7.03 -27.99 -4.49
C THR A 418 -7.47 -28.29 -5.91
N GLU A 419 -8.09 -27.34 -6.59
CA GLU A 419 -8.47 -27.45 -8.01
C GLU A 419 -7.23 -27.48 -8.92
N GLU A 420 -6.19 -26.69 -8.61
CA GLU A 420 -4.94 -26.64 -9.39
C GLU A 420 -4.09 -27.91 -9.20
N PHE A 421 -4.08 -28.45 -7.99
CA PHE A 421 -3.30 -29.64 -7.61
C PHE A 421 -4.13 -30.64 -6.80
N PRO A 422 -5.07 -31.36 -7.44
CA PRO A 422 -5.99 -32.25 -6.71
C PRO A 422 -5.28 -33.43 -6.02
N ASN A 423 -4.13 -33.85 -6.54
CA ASN A 423 -3.37 -34.99 -6.05
C ASN A 423 -2.22 -34.64 -5.09
N PHE A 424 -2.02 -33.33 -4.78
CA PHE A 424 -0.96 -32.87 -3.91
C PHE A 424 -1.50 -32.60 -2.50
N ASP A 425 -0.68 -32.89 -1.50
CA ASP A 425 -0.93 -32.44 -0.14
C ASP A 425 -0.64 -30.92 0.02
N VAL A 426 -1.02 -30.38 1.17
CA VAL A 426 -0.86 -28.94 1.48
C VAL A 426 0.62 -28.50 1.40
N GLY A 427 1.56 -29.35 1.87
CA GLY A 427 2.98 -29.02 1.84
C GLY A 427 3.57 -29.05 0.43
N GLN A 428 3.15 -29.98 -0.41
CA GLN A 428 3.57 -30.03 -1.81
C GLN A 428 3.08 -28.81 -2.61
N ARG A 429 1.84 -28.36 -2.34
CA ARG A 429 1.27 -27.14 -2.93
C ARG A 429 2.04 -25.90 -2.47
N SER A 430 2.41 -25.83 -1.19
CA SER A 430 3.22 -24.75 -0.63
C SER A 430 4.60 -24.68 -1.30
N ALA A 431 5.30 -25.80 -1.41
CA ALA A 431 6.61 -25.86 -2.07
C ALA A 431 6.55 -25.45 -3.55
N ALA A 432 5.48 -25.86 -4.27
CA ALA A 432 5.24 -25.44 -5.65
C ALA A 432 5.00 -23.92 -5.76
N SER A 433 4.24 -23.34 -4.82
CA SER A 433 4.00 -21.91 -4.75
C SER A 433 5.30 -21.13 -4.49
N ILE A 434 6.14 -21.59 -3.55
CA ILE A 434 7.44 -20.97 -3.23
C ILE A 434 8.35 -20.96 -4.48
N ALA A 435 8.36 -22.02 -5.28
CA ALA A 435 9.13 -22.04 -6.53
C ALA A 435 8.60 -21.05 -7.56
N ARG A 436 7.28 -21.00 -7.76
CA ARG A 436 6.63 -20.13 -8.74
C ARG A 436 6.71 -18.64 -8.39
N ARG A 437 6.74 -18.30 -7.08
CA ARG A 437 6.96 -16.91 -6.64
C ARG A 437 8.29 -16.34 -7.12
N LEU A 438 9.32 -17.18 -7.26
CA LEU A 438 10.59 -16.74 -7.81
C LEU A 438 10.50 -16.54 -9.34
N GLN A 439 9.71 -17.36 -10.02
CA GLN A 439 9.52 -17.26 -11.47
C GLN A 439 8.67 -16.05 -11.87
N ASP A 440 7.53 -15.85 -11.21
CA ASP A 440 6.67 -14.68 -11.37
C ASP A 440 5.92 -14.37 -10.06
N PRO A 441 6.43 -13.41 -9.26
CA PRO A 441 5.81 -13.03 -7.99
C PRO A 441 4.36 -12.57 -8.14
N LEU A 442 4.06 -11.72 -9.15
CA LEU A 442 2.73 -11.19 -9.37
C LEU A 442 1.72 -12.29 -9.69
N ALA A 443 2.04 -13.15 -10.65
CA ALA A 443 1.16 -14.22 -11.09
C ALA A 443 0.81 -15.24 -9.99
N GLU A 444 1.71 -15.41 -9.01
CA GLU A 444 1.50 -16.33 -7.89
C GLU A 444 0.81 -15.65 -6.69
N LEU A 445 1.22 -14.43 -6.34
CA LEU A 445 0.69 -13.72 -5.16
C LEU A 445 -0.77 -13.28 -5.34
N VAL A 446 -1.24 -13.01 -6.56
CA VAL A 446 -2.66 -12.70 -6.82
C VAL A 446 -3.63 -13.84 -6.50
N LYS A 447 -3.13 -15.06 -6.32
CA LYS A 447 -3.92 -16.23 -5.89
C LYS A 447 -4.28 -16.21 -4.40
N ILE A 448 -3.70 -15.29 -3.64
CA ILE A 448 -3.80 -15.18 -2.19
C ILE A 448 -4.58 -13.91 -1.85
N ASP A 449 -5.45 -13.98 -0.84
CA ASP A 449 -6.04 -12.77 -0.27
C ASP A 449 -4.89 -11.82 0.16
N PRO A 450 -4.82 -10.58 -0.36
CA PRO A 450 -3.74 -9.65 -0.02
C PRO A 450 -3.55 -9.44 1.48
N LYS A 451 -4.62 -9.55 2.28
CA LYS A 451 -4.56 -9.48 3.75
C LYS A 451 -3.79 -10.64 4.39
N ALA A 452 -3.65 -11.77 3.70
CA ALA A 452 -2.87 -12.91 4.18
C ALA A 452 -1.37 -12.77 3.86
N ILE A 453 -0.98 -11.78 3.06
CA ILE A 453 0.42 -11.44 2.82
C ILE A 453 0.86 -10.50 3.95
N GLY A 454 1.87 -10.93 4.74
CA GLY A 454 2.40 -10.12 5.83
C GLY A 454 3.22 -8.95 5.27
N VAL A 455 2.65 -7.75 5.30
CA VAL A 455 3.27 -6.52 4.76
C VAL A 455 3.52 -5.44 5.82
N GLY A 456 3.12 -5.70 7.07
CA GLY A 456 3.37 -4.75 8.14
C GLY A 456 2.93 -5.18 9.52
N GLN A 457 3.41 -4.45 10.52
CA GLN A 457 3.08 -4.64 11.93
C GLN A 457 1.65 -4.16 12.22
N TYR A 458 0.93 -4.76 13.16
CA TYR A 458 -0.45 -4.44 13.52
C TYR A 458 -1.50 -4.66 12.42
N GLN A 459 -1.17 -5.33 11.33
CA GLN A 459 -2.06 -5.58 10.19
C GLN A 459 -3.40 -6.23 10.60
N HIS A 460 -3.40 -7.07 11.63
CA HIS A 460 -4.59 -7.78 12.12
C HIS A 460 -5.45 -6.94 13.12
N ASP A 461 -4.91 -5.84 13.63
CA ASP A 461 -5.54 -5.03 14.67
C ASP A 461 -6.37 -3.87 14.12
N MET A 462 -6.25 -3.58 12.83
CA MET A 462 -6.92 -2.44 12.18
C MET A 462 -8.22 -2.81 11.46
N ASN A 463 -8.92 -1.83 10.93
CA ASN A 463 -10.13 -2.00 10.15
C ASN A 463 -9.90 -2.91 8.93
N GLN A 464 -10.33 -4.19 9.04
CA GLN A 464 -10.10 -5.23 8.03
C GLN A 464 -10.81 -4.97 6.70
N LYS A 465 -11.90 -4.21 6.69
CA LYS A 465 -12.59 -3.81 5.46
C LYS A 465 -11.76 -2.79 4.70
N LYS A 466 -11.35 -1.71 5.35
CA LYS A 466 -10.53 -0.64 4.77
C LYS A 466 -9.17 -1.18 4.29
N LEU A 467 -8.52 -2.01 5.11
CA LEU A 467 -7.29 -2.70 4.73
C LEU A 467 -7.48 -3.57 3.48
N GLY A 468 -8.54 -4.38 3.44
CA GLY A 468 -8.83 -5.27 2.31
C GLY A 468 -9.06 -4.50 1.01
N GLU A 469 -9.82 -3.41 1.06
CA GLU A 469 -10.07 -2.53 -0.09
C GLU A 469 -8.78 -1.88 -0.58
N ALA A 470 -7.97 -1.31 0.31
CA ALA A 470 -6.71 -0.66 -0.03
C ALA A 470 -5.69 -1.64 -0.66
N LEU A 471 -5.50 -2.83 -0.06
CA LEU A 471 -4.59 -3.83 -0.60
C LEU A 471 -5.08 -4.42 -1.93
N SER A 472 -6.40 -4.61 -2.10
CA SER A 472 -6.97 -5.05 -3.38
C SER A 472 -6.74 -4.03 -4.49
N ASN A 473 -6.85 -2.73 -4.17
CA ASN A 473 -6.54 -1.64 -5.10
C ASN A 473 -5.08 -1.70 -5.55
N VAL A 474 -4.14 -1.97 -4.64
CA VAL A 474 -2.71 -2.11 -4.99
C VAL A 474 -2.47 -3.29 -5.93
N VAL A 475 -3.15 -4.44 -5.71
CA VAL A 475 -3.06 -5.59 -6.61
C VAL A 475 -3.62 -5.23 -7.99
N GLU A 476 -4.79 -4.58 -8.04
CA GLU A 476 -5.42 -4.12 -9.29
C GLU A 476 -4.48 -3.19 -10.07
N ASP A 477 -3.91 -2.18 -9.42
CA ASP A 477 -2.99 -1.23 -10.04
C ASP A 477 -1.73 -1.94 -10.56
N SER A 478 -1.14 -2.84 -9.77
CA SER A 478 0.05 -3.61 -10.16
C SER A 478 -0.21 -4.50 -11.38
N VAL A 479 -1.34 -5.22 -11.39
CA VAL A 479 -1.72 -6.09 -12.51
C VAL A 479 -1.98 -5.30 -13.79
N ASN A 480 -2.71 -4.17 -13.71
CA ASN A 480 -2.99 -3.33 -14.87
C ASN A 480 -1.74 -2.57 -15.34
N HIS A 481 -0.82 -2.19 -14.43
CA HIS A 481 0.45 -1.59 -14.80
C HIS A 481 1.33 -2.55 -15.60
N VAL A 482 1.44 -3.81 -15.18
CA VAL A 482 2.21 -4.85 -15.89
C VAL A 482 1.48 -5.31 -17.15
N GLY A 483 0.16 -5.44 -17.10
CA GLY A 483 -0.65 -6.09 -18.11
C GLY A 483 -0.50 -7.62 -18.07
N VAL A 484 -1.37 -8.34 -18.77
CA VAL A 484 -1.36 -9.81 -18.73
C VAL A 484 -1.37 -10.40 -20.14
N ASP A 485 -0.72 -11.55 -20.32
CA ASP A 485 -0.86 -12.32 -21.55
C ASP A 485 -2.18 -13.12 -21.50
N LEU A 486 -3.05 -12.87 -22.48
CA LEU A 486 -4.41 -13.42 -22.53
C LEU A 486 -4.41 -14.95 -22.65
N ASN A 487 -3.37 -15.51 -23.26
CA ASN A 487 -3.25 -16.94 -23.51
C ASN A 487 -2.67 -17.75 -22.36
N THR A 488 -1.99 -17.08 -21.39
CA THR A 488 -1.31 -17.76 -20.28
C THR A 488 -1.86 -17.37 -18.92
N ALA A 489 -2.51 -16.21 -18.80
CA ALA A 489 -3.02 -15.70 -17.52
C ALA A 489 -4.03 -16.65 -16.86
N SER A 490 -3.93 -16.79 -15.55
CA SER A 490 -4.92 -17.51 -14.72
C SER A 490 -6.18 -16.67 -14.53
N ALA A 491 -7.30 -17.32 -14.20
CA ALA A 491 -8.54 -16.62 -13.85
C ALA A 491 -8.34 -15.64 -12.68
N SER A 492 -7.52 -16.01 -11.69
CA SER A 492 -7.20 -15.14 -10.55
C SER A 492 -6.43 -13.88 -10.95
N LEU A 493 -5.56 -13.97 -11.95
CA LEU A 493 -4.84 -12.80 -12.47
C LEU A 493 -5.76 -11.92 -13.33
N LEU A 494 -6.59 -12.54 -14.17
CA LEU A 494 -7.55 -11.84 -15.03
C LEU A 494 -8.62 -11.08 -14.23
N GLU A 495 -9.00 -11.56 -13.04
CA GLU A 495 -9.99 -10.92 -12.17
C GLU A 495 -9.59 -9.49 -11.73
N TYR A 496 -8.29 -9.18 -11.70
CA TYR A 496 -7.76 -7.86 -11.37
C TYR A 496 -7.60 -6.93 -12.58
N ILE A 497 -7.90 -7.40 -13.78
CA ILE A 497 -7.88 -6.53 -14.97
C ILE A 497 -9.11 -5.62 -14.97
N SER A 498 -8.88 -4.35 -15.29
CA SER A 498 -9.89 -3.31 -15.43
C SER A 498 -11.12 -3.81 -16.19
N GLY A 499 -12.31 -3.69 -15.60
CA GLY A 499 -13.58 -4.09 -16.21
C GLY A 499 -13.87 -5.61 -16.24
N ILE A 500 -13.01 -6.46 -15.65
CA ILE A 500 -13.17 -7.90 -15.63
C ILE A 500 -13.65 -8.37 -14.25
N SER A 501 -14.84 -8.95 -14.21
CA SER A 501 -15.35 -9.62 -13.03
C SER A 501 -14.85 -11.07 -12.93
N LYS A 502 -14.93 -11.66 -11.74
CA LYS A 502 -14.59 -13.07 -11.48
C LYS A 502 -15.26 -14.05 -12.43
N VAL A 503 -16.51 -13.77 -12.83
CA VAL A 503 -17.26 -14.60 -13.79
C VAL A 503 -16.68 -14.46 -15.19
N ILE A 504 -16.39 -13.22 -15.62
CA ILE A 504 -15.79 -12.96 -16.93
C ILE A 504 -14.39 -13.58 -17.01
N ALA A 505 -13.57 -13.46 -15.95
CA ALA A 505 -12.24 -14.08 -15.90
C ALA A 505 -12.29 -15.60 -16.13
N LYS A 506 -13.25 -16.29 -15.51
CA LYS A 506 -13.46 -17.73 -15.75
C LYS A 506 -13.92 -18.01 -17.18
N ASN A 507 -14.87 -17.23 -17.70
CA ASN A 507 -15.37 -17.41 -19.06
C ASN A 507 -14.25 -17.19 -20.12
N ILE A 508 -13.28 -16.29 -19.85
CA ILE A 508 -12.11 -16.11 -20.72
C ILE A 508 -11.26 -17.39 -20.76
N VAL A 509 -11.03 -18.00 -19.60
CA VAL A 509 -10.24 -19.25 -19.52
C VAL A 509 -10.98 -20.38 -20.21
N GLU A 510 -12.28 -20.57 -19.94
CA GLU A 510 -13.15 -21.57 -20.60
C GLU A 510 -13.16 -21.38 -22.12
N TYR A 511 -13.35 -20.15 -22.58
CA TYR A 511 -13.33 -19.84 -24.02
C TYR A 511 -12.01 -20.26 -24.67
N ARG A 512 -10.87 -19.99 -24.00
CA ARG A 512 -9.54 -20.37 -24.47
C ARG A 512 -9.36 -21.91 -24.54
N GLU A 513 -9.88 -22.61 -23.54
CA GLU A 513 -9.82 -24.09 -23.51
C GLU A 513 -10.67 -24.74 -24.60
N GLU A 514 -11.84 -24.20 -24.90
CA GLU A 514 -12.77 -24.72 -25.90
C GLU A 514 -12.40 -24.34 -27.34
N ASN A 515 -11.95 -23.08 -27.56
CA ASN A 515 -11.75 -22.52 -28.90
C ASN A 515 -10.28 -22.38 -29.30
N GLY A 516 -9.36 -22.74 -28.40
CA GLY A 516 -7.92 -22.54 -28.60
C GLY A 516 -7.47 -21.12 -28.23
N LYS A 517 -6.22 -20.83 -28.60
CA LYS A 517 -5.57 -19.54 -28.26
C LYS A 517 -6.27 -18.36 -28.92
N PHE A 518 -6.34 -17.25 -28.19
CA PHE A 518 -6.72 -15.97 -28.77
C PHE A 518 -5.63 -15.52 -29.77
N THR A 519 -6.02 -15.11 -30.96
CA THR A 519 -5.14 -14.57 -32.01
C THR A 519 -5.27 -13.07 -32.16
N ASN A 520 -6.38 -12.48 -31.70
CA ASN A 520 -6.58 -11.03 -31.67
C ASN A 520 -7.53 -10.62 -30.53
N ARG A 521 -7.37 -9.38 -30.08
CA ARG A 521 -8.16 -8.80 -28.96
C ARG A 521 -9.66 -8.77 -29.24
N LYS A 522 -10.10 -8.63 -30.50
CA LYS A 522 -11.53 -8.58 -30.86
C LYS A 522 -12.27 -9.88 -30.52
N GLN A 523 -11.55 -11.01 -30.40
CA GLN A 523 -12.16 -12.27 -29.97
C GLN A 523 -12.70 -12.23 -28.53
N LEU A 524 -12.22 -11.30 -27.68
CA LEU A 524 -12.79 -11.08 -26.35
C LEU A 524 -14.29 -10.77 -26.39
N LEU A 525 -14.78 -10.10 -27.44
CA LEU A 525 -16.22 -9.82 -27.62
C LEU A 525 -17.07 -11.08 -27.83
N LYS A 526 -16.44 -12.23 -28.08
CA LYS A 526 -17.13 -13.54 -28.20
C LYS A 526 -17.22 -14.26 -26.85
N VAL A 527 -16.51 -13.76 -25.83
CA VAL A 527 -16.54 -14.35 -24.49
C VAL A 527 -17.85 -14.02 -23.80
N ALA A 528 -18.48 -15.04 -23.21
CA ALA A 528 -19.76 -14.88 -22.51
C ALA A 528 -19.69 -13.82 -21.41
N LYS A 529 -20.68 -12.93 -21.37
CA LYS A 529 -20.81 -11.79 -20.42
C LYS A 529 -19.77 -10.67 -20.58
N LEU A 530 -18.86 -10.74 -21.54
CA LEU A 530 -17.93 -9.66 -21.84
C LEU A 530 -18.56 -8.75 -22.90
N GLY A 531 -19.23 -7.69 -22.46
CA GLY A 531 -19.85 -6.70 -23.34
C GLY A 531 -18.89 -5.63 -23.86
N PRO A 532 -19.37 -4.73 -24.75
CA PRO A 532 -18.52 -3.68 -25.34
C PRO A 532 -17.83 -2.77 -24.31
N LYS A 533 -18.53 -2.40 -23.24
CA LYS A 533 -17.95 -1.57 -22.17
C LYS A 533 -16.82 -2.28 -21.41
N ALA A 534 -17.01 -3.56 -21.08
CA ALA A 534 -15.96 -4.36 -20.45
C ALA A 534 -14.76 -4.53 -21.40
N TYR A 535 -15.02 -4.73 -22.69
CA TYR A 535 -13.98 -4.79 -23.72
C TYR A 535 -13.17 -3.49 -23.77
N GLU A 536 -13.83 -2.33 -23.81
CA GLU A 536 -13.16 -1.04 -23.78
C GLU A 536 -12.25 -0.91 -22.54
N GLN A 537 -12.73 -1.31 -21.37
CA GLN A 537 -11.97 -1.19 -20.13
C GLN A 537 -10.76 -2.14 -20.07
N CYS A 538 -10.85 -3.35 -20.65
CA CYS A 538 -9.84 -4.39 -20.44
C CYS A 538 -8.84 -4.56 -21.61
N ALA A 539 -9.25 -4.24 -22.84
CA ALA A 539 -8.52 -4.64 -24.03
C ALA A 539 -7.07 -4.16 -24.09
N GLY A 540 -6.80 -2.96 -23.61
CA GLY A 540 -5.45 -2.41 -23.59
C GLY A 540 -4.50 -3.08 -22.60
N PHE A 541 -5.02 -3.70 -21.54
CA PHE A 541 -4.26 -4.41 -20.51
C PHE A 541 -4.01 -5.87 -20.82
N MET A 542 -4.73 -6.44 -21.81
CA MET A 542 -4.61 -7.83 -22.23
C MET A 542 -3.76 -7.93 -23.49
N ARG A 543 -2.63 -8.62 -23.40
CA ARG A 543 -1.65 -8.76 -24.48
C ARG A 543 -1.76 -10.12 -25.15
N ILE A 544 -1.42 -10.18 -26.45
CA ILE A 544 -1.34 -11.43 -27.24
C ILE A 544 0.01 -11.40 -27.96
N THR A 545 0.99 -12.16 -27.46
CA THR A 545 2.38 -12.10 -27.94
C THR A 545 2.58 -12.69 -29.33
N ASP A 546 1.80 -13.72 -29.70
CA ASP A 546 1.90 -14.40 -30.99
C ASP A 546 0.62 -14.21 -31.83
N GLY A 547 -0.02 -13.04 -31.73
CA GLY A 547 -1.26 -12.72 -32.41
C GLY A 547 -1.13 -12.33 -33.87
N ASP A 548 -2.29 -12.17 -34.54
CA ASP A 548 -2.39 -11.73 -35.94
C ASP A 548 -1.89 -10.29 -36.09
N ASN A 549 -2.26 -9.40 -35.14
CA ASN A 549 -1.83 -8.02 -35.12
C ASN A 549 -0.71 -7.79 -34.08
N PRO A 550 0.49 -7.32 -34.48
CA PRO A 550 1.57 -7.05 -33.55
C PRO A 550 1.24 -5.99 -32.47
N LEU A 551 0.30 -5.08 -32.71
CA LEU A 551 -0.17 -4.11 -31.74
C LEU A 551 -0.89 -4.77 -30.56
N ASP A 552 -1.45 -5.97 -30.74
CA ASP A 552 -2.07 -6.72 -29.65
C ASP A 552 -1.07 -7.20 -28.60
N ALA A 553 0.21 -7.23 -28.91
CA ALA A 553 1.27 -7.53 -27.95
C ALA A 553 1.76 -6.28 -27.15
N THR A 554 1.30 -5.09 -27.52
CA THR A 554 1.65 -3.81 -26.88
C THR A 554 0.60 -3.35 -25.89
N SER A 555 0.88 -2.29 -25.12
CA SER A 555 -0.14 -1.62 -24.28
C SER A 555 -0.95 -0.56 -25.06
N VAL A 556 -0.81 -0.46 -26.37
CA VAL A 556 -1.62 0.46 -27.19
C VAL A 556 -3.08 0.00 -27.16
N HIS A 557 -3.98 0.91 -26.83
CA HIS A 557 -5.40 0.61 -26.79
C HIS A 557 -5.97 0.43 -28.20
N PRO A 558 -6.93 -0.50 -28.43
CA PRO A 558 -7.51 -0.70 -29.75
C PRO A 558 -8.12 0.54 -30.39
N GLU A 559 -8.61 1.49 -29.60
CA GLU A 559 -9.10 2.81 -30.09
C GLU A 559 -8.02 3.62 -30.81
N SER A 560 -6.75 3.43 -30.43
CA SER A 560 -5.60 4.17 -30.96
C SER A 560 -4.87 3.40 -32.08
N TYR A 561 -5.36 2.25 -32.54
CA TYR A 561 -4.67 1.47 -33.57
C TYR A 561 -4.55 2.21 -34.89
N GLU A 562 -5.61 2.89 -35.34
CA GLU A 562 -5.58 3.70 -36.56
C GLU A 562 -4.51 4.80 -36.49
N ALA A 563 -4.40 5.48 -35.35
CA ALA A 563 -3.37 6.50 -35.13
C ALA A 563 -1.96 5.89 -35.10
N ALA A 564 -1.79 4.71 -34.47
CA ALA A 564 -0.51 4.00 -34.44
C ALA A 564 -0.10 3.51 -35.84
N GLU A 565 -1.01 2.99 -36.64
CA GLU A 565 -0.78 2.56 -38.03
C GLU A 565 -0.37 3.74 -38.93
N LYS A 566 -1.07 4.88 -38.84
CA LYS A 566 -0.71 6.12 -39.55
C LYS A 566 0.68 6.65 -39.10
N LEU A 567 0.99 6.56 -37.81
CA LEU A 567 2.31 6.93 -37.28
C LEU A 567 3.41 6.02 -37.87
N MET A 568 3.18 4.71 -37.89
CA MET A 568 4.12 3.74 -38.46
C MET A 568 4.36 3.99 -39.94
N GLU A 569 3.30 4.27 -40.71
CA GLU A 569 3.42 4.62 -42.14
C GLU A 569 4.28 5.87 -42.33
N LYS A 570 4.03 6.96 -41.57
CA LYS A 570 4.84 8.18 -41.64
C LYS A 570 6.31 7.97 -41.25
N LEU A 571 6.60 7.04 -40.34
CA LEU A 571 7.94 6.70 -39.92
C LEU A 571 8.59 5.61 -40.80
N SER A 572 7.88 5.11 -41.82
CA SER A 572 8.30 3.98 -42.67
C SER A 572 8.66 2.74 -41.88
N ILE A 573 7.79 2.39 -40.91
CA ILE A 573 7.87 1.18 -40.07
C ILE A 573 6.76 0.24 -40.52
N THR A 574 7.08 -1.03 -40.71
CA THR A 574 6.09 -2.05 -41.08
C THR A 574 5.67 -2.87 -39.86
N MET A 575 4.53 -3.55 -39.95
CA MET A 575 4.09 -4.52 -38.93
C MET A 575 5.08 -5.68 -38.75
N GLU A 576 5.83 -6.01 -39.81
CA GLU A 576 6.88 -7.03 -39.76
C GLU A 576 8.09 -6.56 -38.94
N ASP A 577 8.45 -5.28 -39.02
CA ASP A 577 9.51 -4.68 -38.20
C ASP A 577 9.16 -4.74 -36.73
N VAL A 578 7.91 -4.45 -36.36
CA VAL A 578 7.42 -4.56 -34.98
C VAL A 578 7.47 -6.01 -34.50
N LYS A 579 7.03 -6.97 -35.33
CA LYS A 579 7.14 -8.41 -35.00
C LYS A 579 8.59 -8.87 -34.85
N ALA A 580 9.48 -8.38 -35.68
CA ALA A 580 10.91 -8.70 -35.58
C ALA A 580 11.52 -8.17 -34.29
N ALA A 581 11.19 -6.92 -33.91
CA ALA A 581 11.63 -6.32 -32.65
C ALA A 581 11.09 -7.07 -31.41
N GLN A 582 9.85 -7.50 -31.43
CA GLN A 582 9.25 -8.34 -30.37
C GLN A 582 10.00 -9.68 -30.21
N LYS A 583 10.31 -10.36 -31.34
CA LYS A 583 11.08 -11.60 -31.31
C LYS A 583 12.51 -11.40 -30.82
N GLU A 584 13.14 -10.29 -31.17
CA GLU A 584 14.49 -9.95 -30.69
C GLU A 584 14.49 -9.62 -29.19
N ALA A 585 13.50 -8.86 -28.68
CA ALA A 585 13.34 -8.59 -27.27
C ALA A 585 13.14 -9.90 -26.48
N ALA A 586 12.30 -10.81 -26.97
CA ALA A 586 12.08 -12.13 -26.36
C ALA A 586 13.35 -13.01 -26.37
N LYS A 587 14.22 -12.90 -27.38
CA LYS A 587 15.52 -13.60 -27.42
C LYS A 587 16.53 -12.99 -26.45
N LYS A 588 16.66 -11.67 -26.40
CA LYS A 588 17.56 -10.97 -25.46
C LYS A 588 17.19 -11.26 -24.00
N GLY A 589 15.92 -11.37 -23.68
CA GLY A 589 15.45 -11.83 -22.37
C GLY A 589 15.87 -13.27 -22.04
N LYS A 590 16.06 -14.14 -23.03
CA LYS A 590 16.59 -15.50 -22.86
C LYS A 590 18.12 -15.56 -22.77
N ASP A 591 18.83 -14.73 -23.54
CA ASP A 591 20.30 -14.74 -23.65
C ASP A 591 21.00 -13.89 -22.56
N ALA A 592 20.37 -12.83 -22.05
CA ALA A 592 20.87 -12.04 -20.91
C ALA A 592 20.94 -12.84 -19.60
N LYS A 593 20.38 -14.05 -19.57
CA LYS A 593 20.34 -14.99 -18.44
C LYS A 593 21.45 -16.04 -18.47
N ALA A 594 22.31 -16.07 -19.48
CA ALA A 594 23.59 -16.78 -19.41
C ALA A 594 24.58 -15.90 -18.65
N ALA A 595 24.89 -16.28 -17.39
CA ALA A 595 25.78 -15.56 -16.51
C ALA A 595 27.04 -15.11 -17.22
N PRO A 596 27.53 -13.86 -17.00
CA PRO A 596 28.86 -13.49 -17.41
C PRO A 596 29.84 -14.41 -16.67
N LYS A 597 30.62 -15.21 -17.40
CA LYS A 597 31.81 -15.84 -16.85
C LYS A 597 32.67 -14.72 -16.30
N GLU A 598 32.79 -14.60 -14.99
CA GLU A 598 33.82 -13.78 -14.37
C GLU A 598 35.17 -14.22 -14.92
N LYS A 599 35.68 -13.52 -15.92
CA LYS A 599 37.07 -13.48 -16.20
C LYS A 599 37.70 -12.63 -15.12
N ALA A 600 38.67 -13.20 -14.39
CA ALA A 600 39.53 -12.46 -13.48
C ALA A 600 39.89 -11.08 -14.03
N PRO A 601 40.00 -10.03 -13.21
CA PRO A 601 40.16 -8.67 -13.67
C PRO A 601 41.50 -8.52 -14.35
N LYS A 602 41.53 -8.63 -15.68
CA LYS A 602 42.57 -8.04 -16.50
C LYS A 602 42.32 -6.55 -16.51
N GLY A 603 43.31 -5.76 -16.12
CA GLY A 603 43.24 -4.32 -15.92
C GLY A 603 42.39 -3.62 -16.98
N LYS A 604 41.47 -2.76 -16.52
CA LYS A 604 40.60 -1.97 -17.37
C LYS A 604 41.43 -1.08 -18.27
N LYS A 605 41.42 -1.34 -19.59
CA LYS A 605 41.90 -0.40 -20.61
C LYS A 605 40.89 0.75 -20.71
N LEU A 606 41.24 1.92 -20.23
CA LEU A 606 40.45 3.14 -20.40
C LEU A 606 40.81 3.79 -21.73
N VAL A 607 39.83 3.98 -22.61
CA VAL A 607 39.98 4.73 -23.85
C VAL A 607 39.58 6.19 -23.58
N VAL A 608 40.52 7.11 -23.55
CA VAL A 608 40.28 8.54 -23.44
C VAL A 608 40.00 9.10 -24.83
N LYS A 609 38.76 9.43 -25.14
CA LYS A 609 38.34 10.14 -26.34
C LYS A 609 38.46 11.65 -26.08
N ASN A 610 39.20 12.33 -26.90
CA ASN A 610 39.39 13.79 -26.88
C ASN A 610 40.56 14.31 -26.02
N THR A 611 41.78 14.12 -26.50
CA THR A 611 43.02 14.63 -25.88
C THR A 611 43.33 16.09 -26.24
N ASN A 612 42.51 16.76 -27.03
CA ASN A 612 42.73 18.16 -27.46
C ASN A 612 42.25 19.21 -26.44
N THR A 613 41.83 18.82 -25.24
CA THR A 613 41.50 19.72 -24.14
C THR A 613 42.56 19.58 -23.03
N ALA A 614 42.87 20.67 -22.33
CA ALA A 614 43.80 20.67 -21.19
C ALA A 614 43.43 19.62 -20.11
N PHE A 615 42.12 19.33 -19.94
CA PHE A 615 41.61 18.32 -19.01
C PHE A 615 41.87 16.89 -19.54
N GLY A 616 41.67 16.64 -20.84
CA GLY A 616 41.96 15.33 -21.45
C GLY A 616 43.42 14.97 -21.41
N ALA A 617 44.32 15.95 -21.60
CA ALA A 617 45.75 15.76 -21.50
C ALA A 617 46.22 15.50 -20.05
N ALA A 618 45.68 16.21 -19.08
CA ALA A 618 45.94 16.01 -17.64
C ALA A 618 45.46 14.64 -17.13
N LEU A 619 44.30 14.18 -17.60
CA LEU A 619 43.75 12.86 -17.25
C LEU A 619 44.59 11.71 -17.85
N ALA A 620 45.07 11.87 -19.08
CA ALA A 620 45.95 10.90 -19.74
C ALA A 620 47.32 10.80 -19.04
N ALA A 621 47.86 11.93 -18.57
CA ALA A 621 49.13 11.98 -17.82
C ALA A 621 48.99 11.30 -16.44
N ALA A 622 47.90 11.58 -15.69
CA ALA A 622 47.64 10.99 -14.38
C ALA A 622 47.41 9.46 -14.45
N LEU A 623 46.79 8.97 -15.53
CA LEU A 623 46.57 7.53 -15.75
C LEU A 623 47.83 6.77 -16.15
N ASN A 624 48.78 7.44 -16.85
CA ASN A 624 50.06 6.86 -17.20
C ASN A 624 51.01 6.70 -15.98
N GLU A 625 50.92 7.62 -15.00
CA GLU A 625 51.67 7.53 -13.74
C GLU A 625 51.16 6.40 -12.82
N SER A 626 49.91 5.95 -13.01
CA SER A 626 49.31 4.86 -12.22
C SER A 626 49.47 3.46 -12.84
N GLY A 627 50.27 3.29 -13.91
CA GLY A 627 50.62 1.99 -14.51
C GLY A 627 49.52 1.37 -15.38
N GLY A 628 48.53 2.15 -15.85
CA GLY A 628 47.51 1.72 -16.78
C GLY A 628 47.90 1.96 -18.26
N GLU A 629 47.70 0.95 -19.11
CA GLU A 629 47.96 1.09 -20.57
C GLU A 629 46.87 1.96 -21.23
N VAL A 630 47.22 3.14 -21.71
CA VAL A 630 46.31 4.11 -22.34
C VAL A 630 46.48 4.05 -23.87
N ILE A 631 45.39 3.84 -24.61
CA ILE A 631 45.35 3.92 -26.06
C ILE A 631 44.81 5.30 -26.45
N LEU A 632 45.65 6.12 -27.06
CA LEU A 632 45.27 7.43 -27.60
C LEU A 632 44.73 7.26 -29.03
N GLN A 633 43.47 7.64 -29.25
CA GLN A 633 42.84 7.66 -30.57
C GLN A 633 42.65 9.12 -31.01
N ALA A 634 43.44 9.54 -31.99
CA ALA A 634 43.28 10.85 -32.62
C ALA A 634 42.13 10.81 -33.64
N ASP A 635 41.23 11.75 -33.53
CA ASP A 635 40.08 11.91 -34.45
C ASP A 635 40.57 12.68 -35.70
N ASN A 636 40.92 11.95 -36.76
CA ASN A 636 41.22 12.54 -38.08
C ASN A 636 39.93 12.63 -38.88
N GLY A 637 39.27 13.80 -38.82
CA GLY A 637 38.18 14.12 -39.71
C GLY A 637 38.54 14.08 -41.17
N LYS A 638 38.01 13.10 -41.91
CA LYS A 638 37.85 13.19 -43.37
C LYS A 638 36.50 12.64 -43.77
N ALA A 639 35.66 13.55 -44.25
CA ALA A 639 34.45 13.23 -44.98
C ALA A 639 34.83 12.43 -46.25
N SER A 640 34.30 11.25 -46.44
CA SER A 640 34.25 10.55 -47.70
C SER A 640 32.83 10.25 -48.10
N SER A 641 32.39 10.93 -49.15
CA SER A 641 31.24 10.58 -49.98
C SER A 641 31.49 9.21 -50.63
N GLY A 642 30.61 8.26 -50.42
CA GLY A 642 30.71 6.91 -51.02
C GLY A 642 29.33 6.27 -51.13
N LYS A 643 28.82 6.31 -52.32
CA LYS A 643 27.84 5.46 -53.05
C LYS A 643 27.00 4.46 -52.28
N ALA A 644 25.69 4.57 -52.53
CA ALA A 644 24.67 3.59 -52.25
C ALA A 644 25.00 2.18 -52.78
N GLY A 645 25.04 1.22 -51.87
CA GLY A 645 25.01 -0.22 -52.17
C GLY A 645 23.84 -0.79 -51.36
N ALA A 646 22.89 -1.37 -52.07
CA ALA A 646 21.76 -2.09 -51.48
C ALA A 646 22.28 -3.29 -50.67
N GLY A 647 22.14 -3.21 -49.35
CA GLY A 647 22.43 -4.30 -48.44
C GLY A 647 21.43 -4.19 -47.28
N ASN A 648 20.75 -5.26 -46.94
CA ASN A 648 19.77 -5.44 -45.91
C ASN A 648 19.93 -4.47 -44.73
N GLY A 649 19.11 -3.42 -44.71
CA GLY A 649 19.09 -2.45 -43.62
C GLY A 649 18.42 -3.05 -42.42
N GLU A 650 19.19 -3.35 -41.40
CA GLU A 650 18.65 -3.48 -40.03
C GLU A 650 17.99 -2.15 -39.66
N ILE A 651 16.68 -2.11 -39.75
CA ILE A 651 15.88 -0.97 -39.24
C ILE A 651 15.94 -1.06 -37.72
N ARG A 652 16.84 -0.31 -37.13
CA ARG A 652 16.88 -0.16 -35.67
C ARG A 652 15.70 0.67 -35.25
N ILE A 653 14.67 0.03 -34.63
CA ILE A 653 13.52 0.68 -33.97
C ILE A 653 13.96 1.46 -32.71
N GLY A 654 15.20 1.70 -32.47
CA GLY A 654 15.71 2.53 -31.38
C GLY A 654 15.73 4.02 -31.74
N SER A 655 15.11 4.85 -30.90
CA SER A 655 15.02 6.32 -30.99
C SER A 655 14.05 6.89 -32.03
N LEU A 656 12.81 6.35 -32.10
CA LEU A 656 11.71 6.91 -32.89
C LEU A 656 11.41 8.36 -32.47
N GLU A 657 11.50 8.62 -31.19
CA GLU A 657 11.30 9.97 -30.61
C GLU A 657 12.19 11.03 -31.27
N LYS A 658 13.46 10.72 -31.60
CA LYS A 658 14.39 11.64 -32.26
C LYS A 658 14.07 11.90 -33.73
N ARG A 659 13.26 11.06 -34.35
CA ARG A 659 12.84 11.20 -35.76
C ARG A 659 11.67 12.17 -35.90
N ILE A 660 11.00 12.50 -34.80
CA ILE A 660 9.83 13.37 -34.75
C ILE A 660 10.29 14.78 -34.34
N LYS A 661 10.20 15.74 -35.26
CA LYS A 661 10.65 17.11 -35.03
C LYS A 661 9.63 17.95 -34.23
N ASP A 662 8.35 17.71 -34.42
CA ASP A 662 7.24 18.44 -33.78
C ASP A 662 6.14 17.44 -33.39
N LYS A 663 6.14 17.07 -32.11
CA LYS A 663 5.16 16.12 -31.57
C LYS A 663 3.73 16.67 -31.54
N LYS A 664 3.59 17.95 -31.24
CA LYS A 664 2.27 18.58 -31.13
C LYS A 664 1.55 18.57 -32.48
N LYS A 665 2.26 19.03 -33.53
CA LYS A 665 1.71 19.03 -34.90
C LYS A 665 1.38 17.62 -35.37
N LEU A 666 2.25 16.65 -35.07
CA LEU A 666 2.02 15.26 -35.44
C LEU A 666 0.81 14.65 -34.72
N ALA A 667 0.63 14.97 -33.44
CA ALA A 667 -0.53 14.53 -32.65
C ALA A 667 -1.84 15.08 -33.23
N GLU A 668 -1.87 16.37 -33.58
CA GLU A 668 -3.03 17.02 -34.24
C GLU A 668 -3.35 16.34 -35.60
N GLU A 669 -2.32 16.03 -36.41
CA GLU A 669 -2.49 15.33 -37.69
C GLU A 669 -3.02 13.90 -37.54
N LEU A 670 -2.70 13.24 -36.46
CA LEU A 670 -3.16 11.87 -36.14
C LEU A 670 -4.51 11.86 -35.40
N GLY A 671 -5.03 13.02 -35.00
CA GLY A 671 -6.30 13.16 -34.26
C GLY A 671 -6.23 12.62 -32.83
N ILE A 672 -5.04 12.63 -32.21
CA ILE A 672 -4.79 12.15 -30.83
C ILE A 672 -4.09 13.25 -30.02
N GLY A 673 -4.04 13.09 -28.69
CA GLY A 673 -3.28 13.98 -27.84
C GLY A 673 -1.77 13.70 -27.84
N GLU A 674 -0.96 14.66 -27.40
CA GLU A 674 0.50 14.56 -27.36
C GLU A 674 0.98 13.49 -26.39
N ILE A 675 0.27 13.30 -25.27
CA ILE A 675 0.58 12.28 -24.26
C ILE A 675 0.33 10.88 -24.85
N THR A 676 -0.79 10.69 -25.51
CA THR A 676 -1.15 9.43 -26.19
C THR A 676 -0.14 9.09 -27.29
N LEU A 677 0.26 10.08 -28.09
CA LEU A 677 1.30 9.92 -29.09
C LEU A 677 2.64 9.46 -28.47
N THR A 678 3.03 10.08 -27.36
CA THR A 678 4.27 9.73 -26.65
C THR A 678 4.21 8.30 -26.11
N ASP A 679 3.07 7.86 -25.57
CA ASP A 679 2.88 6.50 -25.10
C ASP A 679 2.95 5.48 -26.26
N ILE A 680 2.31 5.77 -27.40
CA ILE A 680 2.40 4.91 -28.60
C ILE A 680 3.86 4.79 -29.09
N ILE A 681 4.62 5.89 -29.13
CA ILE A 681 6.03 5.88 -29.53
C ILE A 681 6.86 4.97 -28.60
N LYS A 682 6.69 5.10 -27.28
CA LYS A 682 7.40 4.27 -26.30
C LYS A 682 7.08 2.79 -26.46
N GLU A 683 5.82 2.45 -26.71
CA GLU A 683 5.38 1.07 -26.93
C GLU A 683 5.93 0.48 -28.24
N LEU A 684 6.05 1.30 -29.29
CA LEU A 684 6.65 0.86 -30.56
C LEU A 684 8.18 0.73 -30.46
N GLU A 685 8.87 1.55 -29.64
CA GLU A 685 10.32 1.45 -29.42
C GLU A 685 10.70 0.19 -28.63
N LYS A 686 9.87 -0.24 -27.70
CA LYS A 686 10.10 -1.41 -26.84
C LYS A 686 8.84 -2.25 -26.74
N PRO A 687 8.42 -2.90 -27.83
CA PRO A 687 7.17 -3.66 -27.85
C PRO A 687 7.27 -4.87 -26.91
N ALA A 688 6.15 -5.15 -26.20
CA ALA A 688 5.99 -6.26 -25.26
C ALA A 688 6.95 -6.24 -24.04
N ARG A 689 7.49 -5.08 -23.68
CA ARG A 689 8.35 -4.96 -22.49
C ARG A 689 7.55 -5.16 -21.20
N ASP A 690 8.11 -5.95 -20.28
CA ASP A 690 7.62 -6.01 -18.91
C ASP A 690 8.22 -4.83 -18.11
N PRO A 691 7.39 -3.94 -17.51
CA PRO A 691 7.89 -2.82 -16.73
C PRO A 691 8.74 -3.24 -15.52
N ARG A 692 8.58 -4.48 -15.03
CA ARG A 692 9.38 -5.04 -13.94
C ARG A 692 10.84 -5.34 -14.34
N GLU A 693 11.18 -5.33 -15.62
CA GLU A 693 12.58 -5.52 -16.07
C GLU A 693 13.51 -4.37 -15.63
N ASP A 694 12.97 -3.19 -15.33
CA ASP A 694 13.73 -2.07 -14.80
C ASP A 694 13.97 -2.17 -13.28
N MET A 695 13.26 -3.06 -12.60
CA MET A 695 13.44 -3.30 -11.17
C MET A 695 14.70 -4.11 -10.90
N GLN A 696 15.23 -4.02 -9.69
CA GLN A 696 16.41 -4.75 -9.30
C GLN A 696 16.13 -6.25 -9.22
N ALA A 697 17.00 -7.06 -9.83
CA ALA A 697 16.90 -8.50 -9.75
C ALA A 697 17.18 -9.00 -8.32
N PRO A 698 16.50 -10.06 -7.85
CA PRO A 698 16.82 -10.68 -6.55
C PRO A 698 18.30 -11.08 -6.46
N ILE A 699 18.87 -10.92 -5.25
CA ILE A 699 20.27 -11.32 -5.00
C ILE A 699 20.35 -12.84 -4.98
N LEU A 700 21.02 -13.41 -5.97
CA LEU A 700 21.32 -14.85 -6.02
C LEU A 700 22.55 -15.16 -5.16
N ARG A 701 22.44 -16.13 -4.26
CA ARG A 701 23.48 -16.48 -3.28
C ARG A 701 24.11 -17.84 -3.58
N SER A 702 25.37 -17.99 -3.18
CA SER A 702 26.11 -19.25 -3.21
C SER A 702 26.77 -19.60 -1.87
N ASP A 703 26.79 -18.66 -0.91
CA ASP A 703 27.44 -18.77 0.40
C ASP A 703 26.63 -18.07 1.49
N ILE A 704 26.97 -18.33 2.74
CA ILE A 704 26.38 -17.69 3.94
C ILE A 704 27.47 -16.89 4.65
N LEU A 705 27.11 -15.67 5.09
CA LEU A 705 27.83 -14.93 6.11
C LEU A 705 27.25 -15.27 7.50
N ASP A 706 28.10 -15.62 8.48
CA ASP A 706 27.65 -15.75 9.87
C ASP A 706 27.72 -14.37 10.56
N MET A 707 26.84 -14.15 11.51
CA MET A 707 26.83 -12.94 12.35
C MET A 707 28.17 -12.73 13.09
N LYS A 708 28.91 -13.81 13.34
CA LYS A 708 30.26 -13.80 13.95
C LYS A 708 31.31 -13.23 13.00
N ASP A 709 31.08 -13.28 11.69
CA ASP A 709 31.99 -12.80 10.67
C ASP A 709 31.86 -11.30 10.45
N LEU A 710 30.77 -10.71 10.92
CA LEU A 710 30.50 -9.29 10.79
C LEU A 710 31.39 -8.45 11.71
N LYS A 711 32.06 -7.47 11.14
CA LYS A 711 32.92 -6.50 11.86
C LYS A 711 32.35 -5.07 11.66
N PRO A 712 32.40 -4.24 12.70
CA PRO A 712 32.10 -2.82 12.53
C PRO A 712 32.96 -2.21 11.40
N GLY A 713 32.33 -1.42 10.53
CA GLY A 713 32.94 -0.86 9.35
C GLY A 713 32.85 -1.71 8.08
N MET A 714 32.40 -2.96 8.15
CA MET A 714 32.23 -3.85 7.00
C MET A 714 31.11 -3.33 6.07
N GLU A 715 31.41 -3.19 4.78
CA GLU A 715 30.45 -2.80 3.75
C GLU A 715 29.84 -4.03 3.08
N LEU A 716 28.52 -4.04 2.97
CA LEU A 716 27.74 -5.16 2.46
C LEU A 716 26.61 -4.64 1.57
N LYS A 717 26.18 -5.46 0.62
CA LYS A 717 24.91 -5.25 -0.08
C LYS A 717 23.82 -6.03 0.63
N GLY A 718 22.71 -5.35 0.90
CA GLY A 718 21.55 -5.99 1.49
C GLY A 718 20.26 -5.65 0.75
N THR A 719 19.24 -6.46 0.99
CA THR A 719 17.89 -6.24 0.46
C THR A 719 17.01 -5.70 1.57
N VAL A 720 16.33 -4.59 1.35
CA VAL A 720 15.35 -4.04 2.29
C VAL A 720 14.17 -5.01 2.40
N ARG A 721 13.95 -5.57 3.59
CA ARG A 721 12.86 -6.52 3.85
C ARG A 721 11.60 -5.88 4.40
N ASN A 722 11.78 -4.85 5.21
CA ASN A 722 10.65 -4.16 5.83
C ASN A 722 11.01 -2.70 6.10
N VAL A 723 10.04 -1.82 5.91
CA VAL A 723 10.14 -0.38 6.18
C VAL A 723 9.12 -0.03 7.24
N ILE A 724 9.60 0.58 8.32
CA ILE A 724 8.79 1.00 9.47
C ILE A 724 9.14 2.45 9.82
N ASP A 725 8.30 3.11 10.60
CA ASP A 725 8.40 4.56 10.88
C ASP A 725 9.77 5.00 11.42
N PHE A 726 10.44 4.16 12.21
CA PHE A 726 11.72 4.50 12.83
C PHE A 726 12.96 3.95 12.11
N GLY A 727 12.78 3.23 10.99
CA GLY A 727 13.91 2.70 10.22
C GLY A 727 13.55 1.60 9.24
N VAL A 728 14.57 0.91 8.75
CA VAL A 728 14.42 -0.19 7.78
C VAL A 728 15.18 -1.42 8.23
N PHE A 729 14.57 -2.58 8.01
CA PHE A 729 15.22 -3.86 8.19
C PHE A 729 15.82 -4.33 6.87
N VAL A 730 17.10 -4.64 6.89
CA VAL A 730 17.89 -5.01 5.72
C VAL A 730 18.47 -6.40 5.90
N ASP A 731 18.14 -7.30 5.00
CA ASP A 731 18.78 -8.63 4.88
C ASP A 731 20.15 -8.48 4.21
N ILE A 732 21.19 -8.63 4.97
CA ILE A 732 22.60 -8.54 4.54
C ILE A 732 23.24 -9.92 4.27
N GLY A 733 22.44 -10.98 4.22
CA GLY A 733 22.94 -12.34 4.01
C GLY A 733 23.36 -13.08 5.27
N VAL A 734 23.13 -12.51 6.45
CA VAL A 734 23.23 -13.18 7.74
C VAL A 734 21.83 -13.54 8.25
N HIS A 735 21.77 -14.43 9.23
CA HIS A 735 20.51 -14.98 9.75
C HIS A 735 19.60 -13.96 10.48
N GLN A 736 20.07 -12.75 10.68
CA GLN A 736 19.35 -11.69 11.37
C GLN A 736 19.35 -10.43 10.51
N ASP A 737 18.17 -9.88 10.24
CA ASP A 737 18.07 -8.61 9.54
C ASP A 737 18.76 -7.51 10.36
N GLY A 738 19.55 -6.69 9.70
CA GLY A 738 20.15 -5.52 10.31
C GLY A 738 19.17 -4.34 10.29
N LEU A 739 19.16 -3.56 11.35
CA LEU A 739 18.36 -2.34 11.44
C LEU A 739 19.18 -1.13 11.01
N VAL A 740 18.70 -0.39 10.01
CA VAL A 740 19.13 0.96 9.69
C VAL A 740 18.11 1.93 10.30
N HIS A 741 18.47 2.60 11.39
CA HIS A 741 17.62 3.62 11.99
C HIS A 741 17.36 4.78 11.03
N ILE A 742 16.20 5.45 11.09
CA ILE A 742 15.83 6.55 10.19
C ILE A 742 16.93 7.62 10.07
N SER A 743 17.62 7.93 11.17
CA SER A 743 18.75 8.88 11.19
C SER A 743 20.00 8.37 10.46
N GLN A 744 20.07 7.10 10.09
CA GLN A 744 21.21 6.45 9.42
C GLN A 744 20.95 6.11 7.96
N ILE A 745 19.79 6.46 7.42
CA ILE A 745 19.40 6.17 6.03
C ILE A 745 20.02 7.18 5.06
N THR A 746 19.84 8.49 5.32
CA THR A 746 20.32 9.56 4.44
C THR A 746 20.99 10.67 5.23
N GLU A 747 21.80 11.50 4.53
CA GLU A 747 22.40 12.72 5.10
C GLU A 747 21.34 13.81 5.33
N ARG A 748 20.33 13.90 4.46
CA ARG A 748 19.22 14.85 4.60
C ARG A 748 18.20 14.34 5.62
N PHE A 749 17.52 15.27 6.28
CA PHE A 749 16.40 14.93 7.15
C PHE A 749 15.24 14.37 6.31
N ILE A 750 14.68 13.23 6.72
CA ILE A 750 13.48 12.60 6.17
C ILE A 750 12.47 12.39 7.30
N LYS A 751 11.20 12.56 7.00
CA LYS A 751 10.12 12.33 7.96
C LYS A 751 9.75 10.84 8.08
N HIS A 752 9.88 10.11 6.99
CA HIS A 752 9.60 8.68 6.94
C HIS A 752 10.63 7.96 6.05
N PRO A 753 11.07 6.75 6.42
CA PRO A 753 12.05 5.99 5.63
C PRO A 753 11.66 5.73 4.17
N LEU A 754 10.36 5.60 3.84
CA LEU A 754 9.86 5.45 2.46
C LEU A 754 10.16 6.64 1.54
N GLU A 755 10.60 7.79 2.08
CA GLU A 755 11.08 8.90 1.24
C GLU A 755 12.46 8.62 0.60
N ALA A 756 13.16 7.58 1.06
CA ALA A 756 14.52 7.26 0.65
C ALA A 756 14.70 5.84 0.16
N VAL A 757 13.96 4.87 0.70
CA VAL A 757 14.10 3.45 0.39
C VAL A 757 12.76 2.75 0.44
N SER A 758 12.69 1.64 -0.27
CA SER A 758 11.49 0.83 -0.44
C SER A 758 11.78 -0.65 -0.17
N VAL A 759 10.76 -1.44 0.18
CA VAL A 759 10.90 -2.90 0.36
C VAL A 759 11.36 -3.53 -0.95
N GLY A 760 12.37 -4.40 -0.90
CA GLY A 760 12.97 -5.03 -2.08
C GLY A 760 14.15 -4.27 -2.66
N ASP A 761 14.42 -3.01 -2.26
CA ASP A 761 15.59 -2.27 -2.71
C ASP A 761 16.89 -2.96 -2.28
N ILE A 762 17.86 -2.98 -3.19
CA ILE A 762 19.22 -3.40 -2.88
C ILE A 762 20.01 -2.16 -2.49
N VAL A 763 20.45 -2.15 -1.24
CA VAL A 763 21.15 -1.02 -0.63
C VAL A 763 22.56 -1.38 -0.21
N ASP A 764 23.48 -0.44 -0.35
CA ASP A 764 24.82 -0.57 0.24
C ASP A 764 24.73 -0.13 1.71
N VAL A 765 25.11 -1.02 2.60
CA VAL A 765 25.06 -0.79 4.06
C VAL A 765 26.42 -1.06 4.68
N ARG A 766 26.73 -0.33 5.76
CA ARG A 766 27.91 -0.56 6.58
C ARG A 766 27.50 -0.94 7.99
N VAL A 767 28.15 -1.95 8.54
CA VAL A 767 27.93 -2.41 9.91
C VAL A 767 28.43 -1.37 10.91
N ILE A 768 27.54 -0.89 11.79
CA ILE A 768 27.88 0.00 12.90
C ILE A 768 28.31 -0.84 14.11
N SER A 769 27.46 -1.77 14.50
CA SER A 769 27.69 -2.64 15.65
C SER A 769 26.93 -3.95 15.54
N VAL A 770 27.45 -4.97 16.22
CA VAL A 770 26.84 -6.31 16.29
C VAL A 770 26.72 -6.69 17.78
N ASP A 771 25.50 -6.86 18.25
CA ASP A 771 25.20 -7.36 19.60
C ASP A 771 24.83 -8.83 19.52
N MET A 772 25.79 -9.70 19.86
CA MET A 772 25.62 -11.15 19.81
C MET A 772 24.65 -11.66 20.87
N ALA A 773 24.54 -11.00 22.02
CA ALA A 773 23.67 -11.42 23.12
C ALA A 773 22.21 -11.14 22.80
N LYS A 774 21.91 -9.96 22.25
CA LYS A 774 20.56 -9.54 21.84
C LYS A 774 20.23 -9.89 20.42
N LYS A 775 21.14 -10.49 19.66
CA LYS A 775 21.02 -10.80 18.23
C LYS A 775 20.59 -9.59 17.40
N ARG A 776 21.23 -8.43 17.63
CA ARG A 776 20.92 -7.19 16.93
C ARG A 776 22.11 -6.72 16.11
N ILE A 777 21.85 -6.27 14.90
CA ILE A 777 22.84 -5.70 13.98
C ILE A 777 22.39 -4.27 13.68
N ALA A 778 23.23 -3.30 13.99
CA ALA A 778 22.98 -1.90 13.61
C ALA A 778 23.76 -1.58 12.33
N LEU A 779 23.06 -0.99 11.38
CA LEU A 779 23.59 -0.66 10.07
C LEU A 779 23.46 0.84 9.76
N THR A 780 24.27 1.34 8.82
CA THR A 780 24.11 2.69 8.24
C THR A 780 24.23 2.63 6.73
N MET A 781 23.47 3.45 6.05
CA MET A 781 23.56 3.70 4.60
C MET A 781 24.32 4.99 4.30
N LYS A 782 24.72 5.75 5.32
CA LYS A 782 25.52 6.96 5.14
C LYS A 782 26.93 6.61 4.69
N LYS A 783 27.41 7.31 3.68
CA LYS A 783 28.80 7.25 3.26
C LYS A 783 29.63 7.88 4.37
N GLY A 784 30.54 7.13 4.94
CA GLY A 784 31.45 7.59 6.00
C GLY A 784 32.51 8.54 5.49
#